data_604ab7f33d96c40da61e6a68580a1a59
#
_entry.id   604ab7f33d96c40da61e6a68580a1a59
#
_cell.length_a   1.000
_cell.length_b   1.000
_cell.length_c   1.000
_cell.angle_alpha   90.00
_cell.angle_beta   90.00
_cell.angle_gamma   90.00
#
_symmetry.space_group_name_H-M   'P 1'
#
loop_
_entity.id
_entity.type
_entity.pdbx_description
1 polymer ?
#
loop_
_entity_poly.entity_id
_entity_poly.type
_entity_poly.pdbx_seq_one_letter_code
_entity_poly.pdbx_strand_id
1 'polypeptide(L)'
;MEIVAFTTIVALLFLLVGLCEPLAERMRLPFSVILAAAGILIGVGSAVFLTVDFANSLNFIARSFTDLPIRANSFLYIFLPTLLFQVTLGMEVRRILDDWVPIVLLAVVAVVLSTVMIGGSLSWLGIVPMTTGLLIGAVVSTTDPSAVAGIFRSLSAPKRLGRIIEGESLLNDAAAIAIFGLIISYVMAGPDPDTSDALGQFPYLVAGGAGVGVVMAWIGLKILVGLNRFPLAQISVSVSIPYLTYIITERAMSASGVIAVVVCGLVLTFSAPGRIDPMRWAKLRELWDILAHWAGALIFVLAAILIPKLMASAKPIDIVYIGVVAIAAFAARAVVLFLLLPALTLVRLSPRVETPYKAAILWGGLRGAVTLALALAVTENYAVDPETKRAVGILATGFTLFTLLVQGTTLRMVITKLHLDKLTPLDLALSKQVVAVALQSVRERVAGASEDYDLTKEIVRAEAKDFGERLGVAVTEAEREEGVSDRDRVTLGLIALAGHEKDLIDQGFASGLMSSKTYEQARTVAERLLETTRSGGPSGGRSGYRVGYRRALGFGRGFRLAVALDNRLRISWPLAVLTADRFEFLLAQRLVIKGLDEFIDTRIRRIHRRRVADLLHELVARRIEAVEQALEALKLQYPGYAEELERKFLRRMGLRLERQETDDLRREGLIGPELHQALTQGIEARISRERKRPKLDLALRRAELARQVPLFSQVDEATLKRLSKGFVTRYANAGEVIRRRNDAPHSVYFIASGAVEVTTAKQTNRLGRGDMFGQISLLAGRAYQGEVKAIAPTTLLVLDEARFMNILRAKKQVREKVLKMAQERGLNEAGLKKLIDALETKPESKSSAAPQEAAAKPALPPGATAAATAAPLAATDVTVPTEPEVNAAAIGRLRLQQTHPLPTKQRLRSKHTPHRRRRL
;
A
#
# COMPACT_ATOMS: atom_id res chain seq x y z
N MET A 1 27.90 0.90 38.80
CA MET A 1 26.53 0.50 39.28
C MET A 1 26.53 -1.00 39.50
N GLU A 2 26.15 -1.45 40.69
CA GLU A 2 26.03 -2.89 40.93
C GLU A 2 24.99 -3.51 40.02
N ILE A 3 25.24 -4.70 39.50
CA ILE A 3 24.33 -5.42 38.58
C ILE A 3 22.94 -5.55 39.17
N VAL A 4 22.86 -5.75 40.50
CA VAL A 4 21.57 -5.83 41.24
C VAL A 4 20.77 -4.53 41.12
N ALA A 5 21.42 -3.36 41.29
CA ALA A 5 20.73 -2.08 41.15
C ALA A 5 20.16 -1.88 39.72
N PHE A 6 20.95 -2.18 38.72
CA PHE A 6 20.52 -2.09 37.31
C PHE A 6 19.34 -3.00 37.02
N THR A 7 19.41 -4.28 37.42
CA THR A 7 18.32 -5.24 37.19
C THR A 7 17.06 -4.84 37.94
N THR A 8 17.19 -4.32 39.17
CA THR A 8 16.05 -3.81 39.96
C THR A 8 15.37 -2.64 39.27
N ILE A 9 16.14 -1.66 38.77
CA ILE A 9 15.60 -0.52 38.03
C ILE A 9 14.87 -0.97 36.78
N VAL A 10 15.47 -1.85 35.97
CA VAL A 10 14.85 -2.36 34.76
C VAL A 10 13.53 -3.08 35.10
N ALA A 11 13.51 -3.91 36.13
CA ALA A 11 12.29 -4.59 36.58
C ALA A 11 11.20 -3.62 37.05
N LEU A 12 11.58 -2.59 37.84
CA LEU A 12 10.65 -1.55 38.30
C LEU A 12 10.11 -0.72 37.14
N LEU A 13 10.93 -0.40 36.15
CA LEU A 13 10.48 0.34 34.96
C LEU A 13 9.50 -0.48 34.13
N PHE A 14 9.73 -1.78 33.93
CA PHE A 14 8.77 -2.64 33.24
C PHE A 14 7.45 -2.78 34.01
N LEU A 15 7.54 -2.92 35.34
CA LEU A 15 6.34 -2.94 36.18
C LEU A 15 5.56 -1.63 36.06
N LEU A 16 6.27 -0.49 36.12
CA LEU A 16 5.66 0.84 35.97
C LEU A 16 4.96 0.98 34.62
N VAL A 17 5.63 0.59 33.53
CA VAL A 17 5.06 0.63 32.17
C VAL A 17 3.79 -0.19 32.09
N GLY A 18 3.79 -1.42 32.65
CA GLY A 18 2.65 -2.29 32.67
C GLY A 18 1.47 -1.73 33.49
N LEU A 19 1.73 -1.00 34.57
CA LEU A 19 0.68 -0.37 35.39
C LEU A 19 0.16 0.93 34.79
N CYS A 20 0.98 1.65 34.05
CA CYS A 20 0.58 2.91 33.40
C CYS A 20 -0.41 2.73 32.26
N GLU A 21 -0.41 1.59 31.56
CA GLU A 21 -1.30 1.34 30.43
C GLU A 21 -2.78 1.26 30.85
N PRO A 22 -3.20 0.40 31.80
CA PRO A 22 -4.59 0.36 32.28
C PRO A 22 -4.99 1.66 32.98
N LEU A 23 -4.05 2.36 33.63
CA LEU A 23 -4.31 3.65 34.24
C LEU A 23 -4.62 4.71 33.16
N ALA A 24 -3.89 4.73 32.06
CA ALA A 24 -4.13 5.64 30.94
C ALA A 24 -5.52 5.42 30.33
N GLU A 25 -5.93 4.17 30.12
CA GLU A 25 -7.28 3.83 29.66
C GLU A 25 -8.36 4.30 30.64
N ARG A 26 -8.18 4.03 31.94
CA ARG A 26 -9.16 4.42 32.99
C ARG A 26 -9.29 5.93 33.09
N MET A 27 -8.19 6.67 33.02
CA MET A 27 -8.17 8.13 33.03
C MET A 27 -8.54 8.77 31.69
N ARG A 28 -8.64 7.96 30.64
CA ARG A 28 -8.88 8.41 29.26
C ARG A 28 -7.85 9.43 28.75
N LEU A 29 -6.61 9.29 29.20
CA LEU A 29 -5.47 10.11 28.80
C LEU A 29 -4.56 9.34 27.85
N PRO A 30 -3.78 10.02 26.99
CA PRO A 30 -2.73 9.38 26.20
C PRO A 30 -1.72 8.68 27.11
N PHE A 31 -1.28 7.49 26.70
CA PHE A 31 -0.32 6.69 27.45
C PHE A 31 0.99 7.44 27.73
N SER A 32 1.50 8.21 26.76
CA SER A 32 2.71 9.04 26.89
C SER A 32 2.59 10.10 28.01
N VAL A 33 1.40 10.64 28.23
CA VAL A 33 1.15 11.62 29.30
C VAL A 33 1.30 10.98 30.69
N ILE A 34 0.75 9.79 30.86
CA ILE A 34 0.83 9.05 32.12
C ILE A 34 2.28 8.61 32.41
N LEU A 35 2.99 8.15 31.38
CA LEU A 35 4.41 7.80 31.51
C LEU A 35 5.26 9.01 31.88
N ALA A 36 5.04 10.16 31.25
CA ALA A 36 5.73 11.39 31.59
C ALA A 36 5.46 11.83 33.05
N ALA A 37 4.19 11.80 33.47
CA ALA A 37 3.82 12.13 34.84
C ALA A 37 4.49 11.17 35.85
N ALA A 38 4.46 9.87 35.58
CA ALA A 38 5.11 8.87 36.42
C ALA A 38 6.64 9.07 36.49
N GLY A 39 7.28 9.34 35.35
CA GLY A 39 8.71 9.64 35.30
C GLY A 39 9.09 10.89 36.09
N ILE A 40 8.33 11.98 35.96
CA ILE A 40 8.54 13.21 36.73
C ILE A 40 8.36 12.95 38.23
N LEU A 41 7.32 12.20 38.62
CA LEU A 41 7.08 11.84 40.02
C LEU A 41 8.25 11.02 40.61
N ILE A 42 8.78 10.08 39.85
CA ILE A 42 9.97 9.32 40.25
C ILE A 42 11.20 10.25 40.38
N GLY A 43 11.40 11.14 39.41
CA GLY A 43 12.53 12.09 39.43
C GLY A 43 12.48 13.04 40.63
N VAL A 44 11.32 13.67 40.88
CA VAL A 44 11.10 14.54 42.03
C VAL A 44 11.18 13.75 43.33
N GLY A 45 10.49 12.59 43.37
CA GLY A 45 10.47 11.71 44.54
C GLY A 45 11.87 11.27 44.93
N SER A 46 12.68 10.82 43.95
CA SER A 46 14.08 10.41 44.22
C SER A 46 14.91 11.57 44.76
N ALA A 47 14.73 12.79 44.23
CA ALA A 47 15.44 13.99 44.73
C ALA A 47 15.04 14.32 46.19
N VAL A 48 13.75 14.26 46.52
CA VAL A 48 13.22 14.49 47.88
C VAL A 48 13.68 13.41 48.86
N PHE A 49 13.64 12.11 48.44
CA PHE A 49 14.12 11.01 49.32
C PHE A 49 15.58 11.15 49.69
N LEU A 50 16.40 11.70 48.81
CA LEU A 50 17.83 11.94 49.11
C LEU A 50 18.07 13.07 50.10
N THR A 51 17.09 13.94 50.30
CA THR A 51 17.19 15.07 51.30
C THR A 51 16.63 14.71 52.68
N VAL A 52 15.96 13.54 52.83
CA VAL A 52 15.28 13.10 54.07
C VAL A 52 16.08 11.97 54.69
N ASP A 53 16.64 12.17 55.88
CA ASP A 53 17.49 11.19 56.59
C ASP A 53 16.76 9.91 57.06
N PHE A 54 15.43 9.86 57.00
CA PHE A 54 14.59 8.77 57.51
C PHE A 54 14.62 7.50 56.63
N ALA A 55 15.15 7.55 55.41
CA ALA A 55 14.93 6.49 54.41
C ALA A 55 16.21 5.80 53.96
N ASN A 56 17.17 5.57 54.84
CA ASN A 56 18.50 5.01 54.48
C ASN A 56 18.45 3.70 53.71
N SER A 57 17.47 2.86 53.93
CA SER A 57 17.29 1.59 53.17
C SER A 57 16.71 1.80 51.74
N LEU A 58 15.99 2.93 51.49
CA LEU A 58 15.45 3.29 50.18
C LEU A 58 16.39 4.23 49.40
N ASN A 59 17.36 4.85 50.08
CA ASN A 59 18.39 5.70 49.46
C ASN A 59 19.18 4.97 48.37
N PHE A 60 19.30 3.65 48.47
CA PHE A 60 19.92 2.84 47.44
C PHE A 60 19.08 2.91 46.12
N ILE A 61 17.76 2.80 46.19
CA ILE A 61 16.88 2.89 45.01
C ILE A 61 16.86 4.33 44.47
N ALA A 62 16.71 5.32 45.37
CA ALA A 62 16.70 6.73 44.96
C ALA A 62 18.02 7.16 44.30
N ARG A 63 19.16 6.79 44.86
CA ARG A 63 20.49 7.02 44.22
C ARG A 63 20.58 6.30 42.89
N SER A 64 20.06 5.10 42.78
CA SER A 64 20.05 4.33 41.54
C SER A 64 19.30 5.02 40.42
N PHE A 65 18.23 5.76 40.71
CA PHE A 65 17.49 6.56 39.71
C PHE A 65 18.16 7.90 39.40
N THR A 66 18.77 8.58 40.39
CA THR A 66 19.48 9.86 40.19
C THR A 66 20.84 9.68 39.53
N ASP A 67 21.55 8.60 39.84
CA ASP A 67 22.89 8.28 39.33
C ASP A 67 22.86 7.36 38.11
N LEU A 68 21.68 7.09 37.56
CA LEU A 68 21.56 6.35 36.30
C LEU A 68 22.45 7.02 35.25
N PRO A 69 23.42 6.31 34.68
CA PRO A 69 24.30 6.86 33.64
C PRO A 69 23.57 6.90 32.30
N ILE A 70 22.38 7.53 32.30
CA ILE A 70 21.55 7.69 31.11
C ILE A 70 22.14 8.87 30.36
N ARG A 71 23.08 8.59 29.48
CA ARG A 71 23.64 9.58 28.56
C ARG A 71 22.74 9.68 27.33
N ALA A 72 22.71 10.85 26.70
CA ALA A 72 22.02 11.07 25.42
C ALA A 72 22.34 9.99 24.38
N ASN A 73 23.59 9.53 24.33
CA ASN A 73 24.01 8.45 23.46
C ASN A 73 23.25 7.14 23.71
N SER A 74 22.84 6.84 24.95
CA SER A 74 22.05 5.65 25.25
C SER A 74 20.68 5.71 24.58
N PHE A 75 20.05 6.90 24.55
CA PHE A 75 18.79 7.09 23.84
C PHE A 75 18.94 6.91 22.33
N LEU A 76 19.98 7.48 21.75
CA LEU A 76 20.21 7.46 20.31
C LEU A 76 20.62 6.07 19.79
N TYR A 77 21.49 5.35 20.54
CA TYR A 77 22.02 4.06 20.09
C TYR A 77 21.13 2.86 20.45
N ILE A 78 20.34 2.93 21.54
CA ILE A 78 19.52 1.80 22.00
C ILE A 78 18.07 1.92 21.52
N PHE A 79 17.43 3.05 21.77
CA PHE A 79 15.98 3.17 21.57
C PHE A 79 15.63 3.66 20.16
N LEU A 80 16.38 4.61 19.63
CA LEU A 80 16.05 5.25 18.36
C LEU A 80 16.04 4.27 17.17
N PRO A 81 17.05 3.37 17.00
CA PRO A 81 17.03 2.39 15.91
C PRO A 81 15.81 1.46 15.99
N THR A 82 15.40 1.06 17.22
CA THR A 82 14.22 0.21 17.44
C THR A 82 12.94 0.90 16.99
N LEU A 83 12.72 2.14 17.43
CA LEU A 83 11.50 2.90 17.11
C LEU A 83 11.40 3.19 15.63
N LEU A 84 12.46 3.69 15.00
CA LEU A 84 12.48 4.02 13.59
C LEU A 84 12.28 2.78 12.72
N PHE A 85 12.91 1.68 13.06
CA PHE A 85 12.80 0.44 12.29
C PHE A 85 11.39 -0.14 12.36
N GLN A 86 10.78 -0.19 13.56
CA GLN A 86 9.41 -0.67 13.74
C GLN A 86 8.41 0.16 12.95
N VAL A 87 8.50 1.51 13.04
CA VAL A 87 7.60 2.38 12.28
C VAL A 87 7.70 2.08 10.77
N THR A 88 8.93 1.89 10.24
CA THR A 88 9.11 1.54 8.82
C THR A 88 8.56 0.16 8.45
N LEU A 89 8.62 -0.82 9.38
CA LEU A 89 8.04 -2.16 9.16
C LEU A 89 6.51 -2.15 9.16
N GLY A 90 5.89 -1.27 9.92
CA GLY A 90 4.45 -1.09 9.97
C GLY A 90 3.86 -0.37 8.75
N MET A 91 4.69 0.33 7.98
CA MET A 91 4.24 1.19 6.88
C MET A 91 3.86 0.43 5.61
N GLU A 92 2.81 0.89 4.94
CA GLU A 92 2.44 0.46 3.59
C GLU A 92 3.26 1.22 2.53
N VAL A 93 4.56 0.91 2.42
CA VAL A 93 5.52 1.65 1.58
C VAL A 93 5.03 1.90 0.16
N ARG A 94 4.36 0.92 -0.46
CA ARG A 94 3.82 1.07 -1.82
C ARG A 94 2.77 2.18 -1.95
N ARG A 95 2.03 2.44 -0.88
CA ARG A 95 1.01 3.50 -0.84
C ARG A 95 1.60 4.83 -0.42
N ILE A 96 2.64 4.82 0.42
CA ILE A 96 3.41 6.02 0.74
C ILE A 96 4.03 6.59 -0.52
N LEU A 97 4.52 5.74 -1.44
CA LEU A 97 5.03 6.17 -2.74
C LEU A 97 3.94 6.80 -3.65
N ASP A 98 2.66 6.52 -3.43
CA ASP A 98 1.57 7.23 -4.13
C ASP A 98 1.36 8.66 -3.57
N ASP A 99 1.70 8.89 -2.29
CA ASP A 99 1.55 10.14 -1.55
C ASP A 99 2.91 10.76 -1.12
N TRP A 100 4.03 10.37 -1.75
CA TRP A 100 5.37 10.77 -1.32
C TRP A 100 5.59 12.30 -1.35
N VAL A 101 5.01 12.99 -2.34
CA VAL A 101 5.17 14.45 -2.48
C VAL A 101 4.62 15.21 -1.28
N PRO A 102 3.33 15.04 -0.86
CA PRO A 102 2.84 15.68 0.34
C PRO A 102 3.58 15.23 1.60
N ILE A 103 3.98 13.97 1.71
CA ILE A 103 4.67 13.44 2.90
C ILE A 103 6.06 14.09 3.05
N VAL A 104 6.89 14.04 2.01
CA VAL A 104 8.24 14.63 2.06
C VAL A 104 8.16 16.15 2.28
N LEU A 105 7.22 16.81 1.63
CA LEU A 105 7.10 18.25 1.71
C LEU A 105 6.60 18.68 3.09
N LEU A 106 5.63 17.99 3.68
CA LEU A 106 5.16 18.23 5.04
C LEU A 106 6.24 17.87 6.08
N ALA A 107 7.00 16.81 5.88
CA ALA A 107 8.04 16.39 6.82
C ALA A 107 9.27 17.31 6.76
N VAL A 108 9.85 17.54 5.58
CA VAL A 108 11.10 18.29 5.45
C VAL A 108 10.87 19.80 5.53
N VAL A 109 9.91 20.33 4.75
CA VAL A 109 9.66 21.77 4.73
C VAL A 109 9.07 22.24 6.07
N ALA A 110 8.22 21.40 6.72
CA ALA A 110 7.69 21.78 8.04
C ALA A 110 8.79 21.84 9.10
N VAL A 111 9.77 20.93 9.09
CA VAL A 111 10.89 20.95 10.03
C VAL A 111 11.77 22.18 9.80
N VAL A 112 12.15 22.45 8.54
CA VAL A 112 12.94 23.64 8.19
C VAL A 112 12.20 24.93 8.61
N LEU A 113 10.92 25.02 8.26
CA LEU A 113 10.11 26.18 8.58
C LEU A 113 9.94 26.37 10.10
N SER A 114 9.70 25.28 10.84
CA SER A 114 9.60 25.32 12.31
C SER A 114 10.95 25.74 12.91
N THR A 115 12.06 25.18 12.43
CA THR A 115 13.41 25.53 12.91
C THR A 115 13.70 27.02 12.70
N VAL A 116 13.40 27.55 11.51
CA VAL A 116 13.64 28.97 11.18
C VAL A 116 12.67 29.88 11.93
N MET A 117 11.41 29.53 12.02
CA MET A 117 10.41 30.37 12.71
C MET A 117 10.67 30.42 14.22
N ILE A 118 10.97 29.30 14.85
CA ILE A 118 11.30 29.24 16.29
C ILE A 118 12.62 29.95 16.54
N GLY A 119 13.67 29.61 15.78
CA GLY A 119 14.99 30.24 15.93
C GLY A 119 14.97 31.74 15.67
N GLY A 120 14.29 32.15 14.58
CA GLY A 120 14.13 33.54 14.21
C GLY A 120 13.34 34.33 15.23
N SER A 121 12.24 33.80 15.78
CA SER A 121 11.44 34.49 16.79
C SER A 121 12.20 34.70 18.11
N LEU A 122 12.92 33.69 18.55
CA LEU A 122 13.74 33.77 19.77
C LEU A 122 14.92 34.77 19.63
N SER A 123 15.55 34.78 18.46
CA SER A 123 16.65 35.70 18.17
C SER A 123 16.16 37.14 17.95
N TRP A 124 15.03 37.31 17.22
CA TRP A 124 14.43 38.64 17.02
C TRP A 124 13.98 39.32 18.30
N LEU A 125 13.52 38.55 19.29
CA LEU A 125 13.19 39.04 20.63
C LEU A 125 14.41 39.22 21.53
N GLY A 126 15.65 38.96 21.05
CA GLY A 126 16.86 39.07 21.81
C GLY A 126 17.01 38.07 22.97
N ILE A 127 16.26 36.97 22.94
CA ILE A 127 16.24 35.94 24.00
C ILE A 127 17.51 35.09 23.95
N VAL A 128 17.90 34.65 22.75
CA VAL A 128 19.08 33.81 22.49
C VAL A 128 19.72 34.19 21.15
N PRO A 129 21.00 33.90 20.95
CA PRO A 129 21.66 34.04 19.63
C PRO A 129 20.96 33.19 18.57
N MET A 130 21.05 33.58 17.30
CA MET A 130 20.39 32.91 16.18
C MET A 130 20.76 31.41 16.08
N THR A 131 22.02 31.08 16.29
CA THR A 131 22.50 29.68 16.27
C THR A 131 21.84 28.83 17.36
N THR A 132 21.78 29.34 18.59
CA THR A 132 21.09 28.69 19.71
C THR A 132 19.59 28.60 19.46
N GLY A 133 18.98 29.65 18.90
CA GLY A 133 17.60 29.66 18.53
C GLY A 133 17.26 28.60 17.46
N LEU A 134 18.08 28.48 16.41
CA LEU A 134 17.93 27.44 15.39
C LEU A 134 18.15 26.04 15.98
N LEU A 135 19.08 25.87 16.93
CA LEU A 135 19.27 24.60 17.62
C LEU A 135 18.03 24.19 18.41
N ILE A 136 17.42 25.13 19.17
CA ILE A 136 16.14 24.91 19.87
C ILE A 136 15.06 24.57 18.86
N GLY A 137 14.97 25.31 17.76
CA GLY A 137 14.01 25.08 16.70
C GLY A 137 14.13 23.69 16.10
N ALA A 138 15.34 23.19 15.81
CA ALA A 138 15.59 21.85 15.31
C ALA A 138 15.18 20.76 16.31
N VAL A 139 15.55 20.92 17.58
CA VAL A 139 15.19 20.00 18.67
C VAL A 139 13.68 19.91 18.83
N VAL A 140 12.99 21.05 18.80
CA VAL A 140 11.55 21.16 19.04
C VAL A 140 10.72 20.84 17.80
N SER A 141 11.29 20.77 16.62
CA SER A 141 10.53 20.52 15.36
C SER A 141 10.01 19.08 15.21
N THR A 142 10.60 18.10 15.91
CA THR A 142 10.12 16.71 15.92
C THR A 142 8.68 16.62 16.44
N THR A 143 7.85 15.75 15.85
CA THR A 143 6.47 15.53 16.31
C THR A 143 6.15 14.06 16.46
N ASP A 144 5.53 13.69 17.58
CA ASP A 144 5.05 12.32 17.82
C ASP A 144 3.57 12.21 17.38
N PRO A 145 3.26 11.47 16.32
CA PRO A 145 1.90 11.30 15.84
C PRO A 145 1.11 10.23 16.60
N SER A 146 1.75 9.47 17.49
CA SER A 146 1.20 8.25 18.08
C SER A 146 -0.19 8.45 18.70
N ALA A 147 -0.39 9.54 19.43
CA ALA A 147 -1.68 9.89 20.01
C ALA A 147 -2.72 10.23 18.93
N VAL A 148 -2.38 11.06 17.95
CA VAL A 148 -3.30 11.45 16.86
C VAL A 148 -3.61 10.28 15.95
N ALA A 149 -2.59 9.50 15.56
CA ALA A 149 -2.75 8.31 14.73
C ALA A 149 -3.60 7.25 15.46
N GLY A 150 -3.39 7.05 16.76
CA GLY A 150 -4.21 6.16 17.60
C GLY A 150 -5.67 6.56 17.59
N ILE A 151 -5.97 7.84 17.78
CA ILE A 151 -7.33 8.36 17.74
C ILE A 151 -7.92 8.26 16.33
N PHE A 152 -7.19 8.58 15.27
CA PHE A 152 -7.69 8.45 13.90
C PHE A 152 -7.92 6.99 13.48
N ARG A 153 -7.16 6.03 14.03
CA ARG A 153 -7.44 4.60 13.83
C ARG A 153 -8.76 4.17 14.47
N SER A 154 -9.11 4.73 15.63
CA SER A 154 -10.37 4.45 16.32
C SER A 154 -11.57 5.19 15.71
N LEU A 155 -11.33 6.24 14.94
CA LEU A 155 -12.33 7.02 14.23
C LEU A 155 -12.50 6.54 12.78
N SER A 156 -13.63 6.84 12.17
CA SER A 156 -13.90 6.60 10.74
C SER A 156 -13.11 7.54 9.81
N ALA A 157 -11.93 8.03 10.24
CA ALA A 157 -11.11 8.94 9.48
C ALA A 157 -10.58 8.28 8.19
N PRO A 158 -10.41 9.04 7.09
CA PRO A 158 -9.86 8.51 5.85
C PRO A 158 -8.47 7.90 6.09
N LYS A 159 -8.30 6.61 5.76
CA LYS A 159 -7.02 5.88 5.94
C LYS A 159 -5.81 6.58 5.29
N ARG A 160 -6.06 7.34 4.22
CA ARG A 160 -5.04 8.15 3.56
C ARG A 160 -4.48 9.24 4.45
N LEU A 161 -5.33 9.86 5.28
CA LEU A 161 -4.90 10.89 6.22
C LEU A 161 -3.99 10.29 7.30
N GLY A 162 -4.36 9.14 7.86
CA GLY A 162 -3.50 8.39 8.79
C GLY A 162 -2.12 8.11 8.20
N ARG A 163 -2.07 7.63 6.95
CA ARG A 163 -0.79 7.37 6.25
C ARG A 163 0.06 8.61 6.05
N ILE A 164 -0.55 9.75 5.72
CA ILE A 164 0.17 11.01 5.55
C ILE A 164 0.78 11.45 6.87
N ILE A 165 0.03 11.36 7.97
CA ILE A 165 0.50 11.74 9.31
C ILE A 165 1.61 10.80 9.79
N GLU A 166 1.43 9.49 9.64
CA GLU A 166 2.45 8.50 10.00
C GLU A 166 3.73 8.68 9.16
N GLY A 167 3.58 8.94 7.86
CA GLY A 167 4.71 9.22 6.97
C GLY A 167 5.39 10.57 7.24
N GLU A 168 4.61 11.61 7.56
CA GLU A 168 5.12 12.92 7.99
C GLU A 168 6.05 12.74 9.19
N SER A 169 5.56 12.09 10.24
CA SER A 169 6.32 11.96 11.48
C SER A 169 7.61 11.16 11.35
N LEU A 170 7.57 10.05 10.61
CA LEU A 170 8.79 9.27 10.39
C LEU A 170 9.90 10.09 9.72
N LEU A 171 9.56 10.83 8.67
CA LEU A 171 10.53 11.62 7.93
C LEU A 171 10.89 12.92 8.65
N ASN A 172 9.98 13.45 9.46
CA ASN A 172 10.18 14.61 10.31
C ASN A 172 11.30 14.37 11.34
N ASP A 173 11.25 13.24 12.07
CA ASP A 173 12.27 12.89 13.04
C ASP A 173 13.64 12.74 12.37
N ALA A 174 13.69 12.08 11.21
CA ALA A 174 14.93 11.94 10.44
C ALA A 174 15.47 13.30 9.95
N ALA A 175 14.59 14.18 9.45
CA ALA A 175 14.95 15.53 8.99
C ALA A 175 15.44 16.41 10.16
N ALA A 176 14.70 16.37 11.29
CA ALA A 176 15.06 17.14 12.48
C ALA A 176 16.42 16.74 13.06
N ILE A 177 16.69 15.42 13.16
CA ILE A 177 17.98 14.92 13.64
C ILE A 177 19.12 15.30 12.68
N ALA A 178 18.87 15.26 11.37
CA ALA A 178 19.87 15.69 10.38
C ALA A 178 20.16 17.19 10.48
N ILE A 179 19.14 18.05 10.63
CA ILE A 179 19.31 19.50 10.81
C ILE A 179 19.96 19.78 12.17
N PHE A 180 19.55 19.09 13.23
CA PHE A 180 20.16 19.15 14.53
C PHE A 180 21.66 18.84 14.47
N GLY A 181 22.03 17.73 13.81
CA GLY A 181 23.46 17.35 13.65
C GLY A 181 24.26 18.40 12.92
N LEU A 182 23.68 19.03 11.90
CA LEU A 182 24.34 20.14 11.18
C LEU A 182 24.52 21.36 12.07
N ILE A 183 23.47 21.80 12.78
CA ILE A 183 23.54 23.00 13.62
C ILE A 183 24.45 22.78 14.81
N ILE A 184 24.40 21.62 15.48
CA ILE A 184 25.28 21.35 16.63
C ILE A 184 26.74 21.26 16.20
N SER A 185 27.06 20.70 15.04
CA SER A 185 28.40 20.69 14.49
C SER A 185 28.94 22.12 14.24
N TYR A 186 28.05 22.99 13.72
CA TYR A 186 28.37 24.40 13.53
C TYR A 186 28.61 25.14 14.86
N VAL A 187 27.78 24.88 15.87
CA VAL A 187 27.96 25.47 17.23
C VAL A 187 29.25 24.99 17.88
N MET A 188 29.68 23.75 17.59
CA MET A 188 30.91 23.18 18.13
C MET A 188 32.19 23.63 17.40
N ALA A 189 32.08 24.09 16.15
CA ALA A 189 33.23 24.46 15.31
C ALA A 189 33.88 25.82 15.71
N GLY A 190 33.27 26.59 16.62
CA GLY A 190 33.83 27.86 17.14
C GLY A 190 33.41 29.10 16.32
N PRO A 191 34.07 30.28 16.56
CA PRO A 191 33.59 31.57 16.07
C PRO A 191 33.70 31.83 14.56
N ASP A 192 34.46 31.04 13.80
CA ASP A 192 34.60 31.17 12.33
C ASP A 192 34.48 29.83 11.59
N PRO A 193 33.32 29.16 11.64
CA PRO A 193 33.16 27.94 10.89
C PRO A 193 32.91 28.23 9.39
N ASP A 194 33.62 27.52 8.54
CA ASP A 194 33.40 27.59 7.08
C ASP A 194 32.01 27.01 6.77
N THR A 195 31.01 27.90 6.54
CA THR A 195 29.63 27.52 6.28
C THR A 195 29.48 26.69 5.00
N SER A 196 30.44 26.82 4.06
CA SER A 196 30.47 26.05 2.82
C SER A 196 30.73 24.56 3.08
N ASP A 197 31.60 24.22 4.02
CA ASP A 197 31.94 22.84 4.36
C ASP A 197 30.81 22.12 5.09
N ALA A 198 30.09 22.81 5.98
CA ALA A 198 28.95 22.25 6.69
C ALA A 198 27.79 21.97 5.73
N LEU A 199 27.50 22.86 4.77
CA LEU A 199 26.49 22.69 3.74
C LEU A 199 26.87 21.58 2.74
N GLY A 200 28.19 21.44 2.43
CA GLY A 200 28.71 20.37 1.58
C GLY A 200 28.62 18.98 2.20
N GLN A 201 28.73 18.87 3.52
CA GLN A 201 28.62 17.58 4.23
C GLN A 201 27.19 17.06 4.34
N PHE A 202 26.15 17.90 4.30
CA PHE A 202 24.77 17.48 4.43
C PHE A 202 24.31 16.47 3.34
N PRO A 203 24.57 16.70 2.04
CA PRO A 203 24.26 15.70 1.01
C PRO A 203 25.00 14.37 1.24
N TYR A 204 26.23 14.41 1.73
CA TYR A 204 26.99 13.20 2.07
C TYR A 204 26.35 12.43 3.23
N LEU A 205 25.95 13.10 4.33
CA LEU A 205 25.29 12.49 5.47
C LEU A 205 23.99 11.79 5.05
N VAL A 206 23.20 12.43 4.17
CA VAL A 206 21.94 11.90 3.68
C VAL A 206 22.15 10.77 2.67
N ALA A 207 22.94 11.00 1.64
CA ALA A 207 23.17 10.03 0.56
C ALA A 207 23.98 8.83 1.04
N GLY A 208 24.98 9.05 1.88
CA GLY A 208 25.78 8.00 2.50
C GLY A 208 24.95 7.11 3.42
N GLY A 209 24.15 7.74 4.30
CA GLY A 209 23.20 7.02 5.15
C GLY A 209 22.20 6.20 4.33
N ALA A 210 21.60 6.79 3.31
CA ALA A 210 20.67 6.09 2.42
C ALA A 210 21.34 4.92 1.68
N GLY A 211 22.54 5.11 1.17
CA GLY A 211 23.31 4.07 0.49
C GLY A 211 23.61 2.86 1.38
N VAL A 212 24.12 3.12 2.59
CA VAL A 212 24.36 2.05 3.59
C VAL A 212 23.07 1.35 3.96
N GLY A 213 21.97 2.10 4.17
CA GLY A 213 20.65 1.54 4.46
C GLY A 213 20.16 0.56 3.39
N VAL A 214 20.31 0.90 2.11
CA VAL A 214 19.97 -0.01 0.99
C VAL A 214 20.82 -1.27 1.00
N VAL A 215 22.14 -1.15 1.21
CA VAL A 215 23.06 -2.29 1.24
C VAL A 215 22.72 -3.22 2.41
N MET A 216 22.52 -2.65 3.61
CA MET A 216 22.16 -3.42 4.81
C MET A 216 20.80 -4.10 4.68
N ALA A 217 19.83 -3.44 4.07
CA ALA A 217 18.55 -4.06 3.75
C ALA A 217 18.69 -5.26 2.81
N TRP A 218 19.52 -5.13 1.79
CA TRP A 218 19.76 -6.22 0.84
C TRP A 218 20.46 -7.42 1.48
N ILE A 219 21.47 -7.17 2.32
CA ILE A 219 22.16 -8.18 3.10
C ILE A 219 21.19 -8.85 4.07
N GLY A 220 20.48 -8.04 4.88
CA GLY A 220 19.49 -8.51 5.84
C GLY A 220 18.40 -9.36 5.19
N LEU A 221 17.87 -8.93 4.04
CA LEU A 221 16.87 -9.68 3.30
C LEU A 221 17.39 -11.04 2.81
N LYS A 222 18.62 -11.10 2.30
CA LYS A 222 19.25 -12.38 1.90
C LYS A 222 19.36 -13.34 3.08
N ILE A 223 19.80 -12.84 4.23
CA ILE A 223 19.95 -13.67 5.43
C ILE A 223 18.58 -14.13 5.92
N LEU A 224 17.59 -13.22 6.05
CA LEU A 224 16.24 -13.55 6.48
C LEU A 224 15.57 -14.58 5.57
N VAL A 225 15.73 -14.46 4.25
CA VAL A 225 15.21 -15.45 3.29
C VAL A 225 15.95 -16.78 3.39
N GLY A 226 17.27 -16.78 3.63
CA GLY A 226 18.06 -17.99 3.87
C GLY A 226 17.61 -18.76 5.12
N LEU A 227 17.18 -18.02 6.15
CA LEU A 227 16.71 -18.55 7.43
C LEU A 227 15.21 -18.93 7.45
N ASN A 228 14.55 -19.05 6.31
CA ASN A 228 13.11 -19.35 6.26
C ASN A 228 12.69 -20.64 7.01
N ARG A 229 13.60 -21.54 7.34
CA ARG A 229 13.34 -22.76 8.12
C ARG A 229 13.44 -22.53 9.63
N PHE A 230 14.05 -21.43 10.07
CA PHE A 230 14.40 -21.17 11.47
C PHE A 230 13.76 -19.86 11.95
N PRO A 231 12.50 -19.89 12.45
CA PRO A 231 11.78 -18.67 12.84
C PRO A 231 12.48 -17.85 13.92
N LEU A 232 13.03 -18.51 14.95
CA LEU A 232 13.74 -17.83 16.03
C LEU A 232 15.03 -17.14 15.55
N ALA A 233 15.77 -17.80 14.65
CA ALA A 233 16.95 -17.21 14.03
C ALA A 233 16.59 -15.99 13.14
N GLN A 234 15.46 -16.04 12.43
CA GLN A 234 14.96 -14.88 11.69
C GLN A 234 14.67 -13.70 12.61
N ILE A 235 14.05 -13.96 13.76
CA ILE A 235 13.75 -12.94 14.78
C ILE A 235 15.07 -12.31 15.28
N SER A 236 16.02 -13.13 15.74
CA SER A 236 17.31 -12.66 16.27
C SER A 236 18.06 -11.81 15.25
N VAL A 237 18.13 -12.26 13.99
CA VAL A 237 18.76 -11.50 12.90
C VAL A 237 18.01 -10.20 12.65
N SER A 238 16.67 -10.22 12.65
CA SER A 238 15.89 -9.00 12.41
C SER A 238 16.16 -7.93 13.46
N VAL A 239 16.34 -8.32 14.72
CA VAL A 239 16.69 -7.41 15.82
C VAL A 239 18.10 -6.81 15.62
N SER A 240 19.04 -7.58 15.12
CA SER A 240 20.40 -7.11 14.89
C SER A 240 20.52 -6.09 13.75
N ILE A 241 19.65 -6.18 12.74
CA ILE A 241 19.73 -5.35 11.52
C ILE A 241 19.77 -3.83 11.81
N PRO A 242 18.79 -3.23 12.53
CA PRO A 242 18.78 -1.79 12.74
C PRO A 242 19.98 -1.28 13.56
N TYR A 243 20.37 -2.04 14.56
CA TYR A 243 21.53 -1.65 15.40
C TYR A 243 22.83 -1.68 14.62
N LEU A 244 23.08 -2.77 13.88
CA LEU A 244 24.27 -2.86 13.03
C LEU A 244 24.25 -1.80 11.93
N THR A 245 23.10 -1.54 11.33
CA THR A 245 22.95 -0.48 10.33
C THR A 245 23.30 0.88 10.91
N TYR A 246 22.77 1.19 12.09
CA TYR A 246 23.03 2.44 12.78
C TYR A 246 24.52 2.61 13.11
N ILE A 247 25.12 1.62 13.80
CA ILE A 247 26.51 1.66 14.28
C ILE A 247 27.51 1.72 13.12
N ILE A 248 27.31 0.88 12.08
CA ILE A 248 28.21 0.87 10.90
C ILE A 248 28.16 2.22 10.19
N THR A 249 26.96 2.79 10.01
CA THR A 249 26.81 4.08 9.32
C THR A 249 27.48 5.22 10.09
N GLU A 250 27.26 5.30 11.39
CA GLU A 250 27.79 6.38 12.22
C GLU A 250 29.32 6.25 12.46
N ARG A 251 29.78 5.03 12.76
CA ARG A 251 31.16 4.80 13.17
C ARG A 251 32.12 4.56 12.01
N ALA A 252 31.67 3.81 10.98
CA ALA A 252 32.55 3.43 9.87
C ALA A 252 32.47 4.39 8.68
N MET A 253 31.29 5.00 8.44
CA MET A 253 31.05 5.82 7.26
C MET A 253 30.87 7.31 7.59
N SER A 254 30.83 7.68 8.87
CA SER A 254 30.56 9.06 9.33
C SER A 254 29.35 9.69 8.63
N ALA A 255 28.31 8.87 8.40
CA ALA A 255 27.06 9.26 7.75
C ALA A 255 25.89 9.10 8.74
N SER A 256 24.69 9.58 8.38
CA SER A 256 23.53 9.55 9.27
C SER A 256 23.00 8.12 9.49
N GLY A 257 23.22 7.55 10.68
CA GLY A 257 22.69 6.27 11.10
C GLY A 257 21.15 6.22 11.13
N VAL A 258 20.53 7.35 11.46
CA VAL A 258 19.07 7.52 11.47
C VAL A 258 18.49 7.30 10.07
N ILE A 259 19.03 8.00 9.07
CA ILE A 259 18.59 7.85 7.67
C ILE A 259 18.85 6.43 7.18
N ALA A 260 19.98 5.85 7.55
CA ALA A 260 20.31 4.47 7.17
C ALA A 260 19.30 3.46 7.71
N VAL A 261 18.91 3.56 8.98
CA VAL A 261 17.91 2.65 9.58
C VAL A 261 16.54 2.82 8.93
N VAL A 262 16.10 4.06 8.71
CA VAL A 262 14.83 4.35 8.02
C VAL A 262 14.82 3.77 6.62
N VAL A 263 15.86 4.03 5.82
CA VAL A 263 15.96 3.49 4.45
C VAL A 263 16.05 1.97 4.46
N CYS A 264 16.82 1.39 5.39
CA CYS A 264 16.93 -0.05 5.56
C CYS A 264 15.55 -0.68 5.84
N GLY A 265 14.80 -0.14 6.78
CA GLY A 265 13.47 -0.62 7.12
C GLY A 265 12.47 -0.47 5.96
N LEU A 266 12.47 0.69 5.27
CA LEU A 266 11.61 0.92 4.10
C LEU A 266 11.91 -0.07 2.94
N VAL A 267 13.20 -0.30 2.64
CA VAL A 267 13.62 -1.24 1.58
C VAL A 267 13.27 -2.69 1.97
N LEU A 268 13.44 -3.07 3.24
CA LEU A 268 13.01 -4.37 3.75
C LEU A 268 11.50 -4.53 3.62
N THR A 269 10.73 -3.56 4.08
CA THR A 269 9.27 -3.58 4.04
C THR A 269 8.73 -3.62 2.61
N PHE A 270 9.41 -2.95 1.68
CA PHE A 270 9.07 -3.02 0.25
C PHE A 270 9.41 -4.37 -0.37
N SER A 271 10.53 -4.99 0.03
CA SER A 271 11.12 -6.14 -0.67
C SER A 271 10.86 -7.49 0.00
N ALA A 272 10.58 -7.53 1.31
CA ALA A 272 10.34 -8.76 2.08
C ALA A 272 8.99 -9.42 1.76
N PRO A 273 7.87 -8.68 1.61
CA PRO A 273 6.63 -9.29 1.15
C PRO A 273 6.83 -9.98 -0.21
N GLY A 274 6.45 -11.25 -0.30
CA GLY A 274 6.68 -12.08 -1.50
C GLY A 274 7.98 -12.89 -1.51
N ARG A 275 8.90 -12.65 -0.57
CA ARG A 275 10.11 -13.48 -0.37
C ARG A 275 10.13 -14.22 0.96
N ILE A 276 9.56 -13.59 1.99
CA ILE A 276 9.32 -14.18 3.31
C ILE A 276 7.86 -14.61 3.37
N ASP A 277 7.57 -15.69 4.08
CA ASP A 277 6.21 -16.16 4.30
C ASP A 277 5.40 -15.08 5.07
N PRO A 278 4.20 -14.69 4.62
CA PRO A 278 3.42 -13.61 5.25
C PRO A 278 3.04 -13.87 6.71
N MET A 279 2.79 -15.14 7.10
CA MET A 279 2.54 -15.47 8.51
C MET A 279 3.76 -15.18 9.38
N ARG A 280 4.95 -15.49 8.87
CA ARG A 280 6.22 -15.21 9.57
C ARG A 280 6.53 -13.72 9.56
N TRP A 281 6.26 -13.04 8.45
CA TRP A 281 6.39 -11.59 8.37
C TRP A 281 5.45 -10.87 9.32
N ALA A 282 4.22 -11.37 9.49
CA ALA A 282 3.27 -10.84 10.48
C ALA A 282 3.78 -11.04 11.91
N LYS A 283 4.25 -12.25 12.27
CA LYS A 283 4.84 -12.51 13.59
C LYS A 283 6.07 -11.66 13.87
N LEU A 284 6.89 -11.41 12.85
CA LEU A 284 8.07 -10.56 13.00
C LEU A 284 7.65 -9.12 13.27
N ARG A 285 6.61 -8.60 12.59
CA ARG A 285 6.05 -7.27 12.88
C ARG A 285 5.44 -7.19 14.27
N GLU A 286 4.68 -8.20 14.68
CA GLU A 286 4.09 -8.27 16.02
C GLU A 286 5.17 -8.20 17.12
N LEU A 287 6.30 -8.91 16.94
CA LEU A 287 7.43 -8.79 17.85
C LEU A 287 8.01 -7.36 17.87
N TRP A 288 8.16 -6.76 16.70
CA TRP A 288 8.66 -5.39 16.60
C TRP A 288 7.72 -4.37 17.23
N ASP A 289 6.40 -4.59 17.15
CA ASP A 289 5.40 -3.76 17.83
C ASP A 289 5.57 -3.85 19.36
N ILE A 290 5.85 -5.04 19.91
CA ILE A 290 6.13 -5.24 21.33
C ILE A 290 7.44 -4.55 21.73
N LEU A 291 8.51 -4.75 20.99
CA LEU A 291 9.81 -4.12 21.26
C LEU A 291 9.74 -2.59 21.22
N ALA A 292 9.03 -2.04 20.25
CA ALA A 292 8.85 -0.60 20.12
C ALA A 292 7.94 -0.03 21.21
N HIS A 293 6.91 -0.76 21.63
CA HIS A 293 6.09 -0.36 22.77
C HIS A 293 6.93 -0.22 24.03
N TRP A 294 7.76 -1.21 24.33
CA TRP A 294 8.68 -1.12 25.48
C TRP A 294 9.73 -0.04 25.32
N ALA A 295 10.37 0.04 24.16
CA ALA A 295 11.37 1.07 23.90
C ALA A 295 10.79 2.48 24.03
N GLY A 296 9.58 2.70 23.44
CA GLY A 296 8.88 3.97 23.52
C GLY A 296 8.46 4.34 24.94
N ALA A 297 7.95 3.38 25.71
CA ALA A 297 7.57 3.60 27.09
C ALA A 297 8.79 3.91 27.97
N LEU A 298 9.86 3.13 27.84
CA LEU A 298 11.09 3.31 28.61
C LEU A 298 11.75 4.65 28.31
N ILE A 299 11.86 5.04 27.04
CA ILE A 299 12.45 6.32 26.67
C ILE A 299 11.67 7.51 27.24
N PHE A 300 10.31 7.43 27.27
CA PHE A 300 9.47 8.45 27.87
C PHE A 300 9.70 8.56 29.38
N VAL A 301 9.69 7.44 30.09
CA VAL A 301 9.90 7.45 31.55
C VAL A 301 11.29 7.93 31.90
N LEU A 302 12.33 7.39 31.22
CA LEU A 302 13.71 7.76 31.47
C LEU A 302 13.99 9.25 31.17
N ALA A 303 13.47 9.75 30.05
CA ALA A 303 13.57 11.15 29.72
C ALA A 303 12.81 12.04 30.73
N ALA A 304 11.64 11.59 31.19
CA ALA A 304 10.83 12.34 32.15
C ALA A 304 11.47 12.39 33.55
N ILE A 305 12.19 11.36 33.97
CA ILE A 305 12.97 11.35 35.23
C ILE A 305 14.02 12.49 35.23
N LEU A 306 14.57 12.87 34.09
CA LEU A 306 15.56 13.93 33.94
C LEU A 306 14.94 15.33 33.88
N ILE A 307 13.63 15.46 33.63
CA ILE A 307 12.95 16.78 33.54
C ILE A 307 13.21 17.66 34.78
N PRO A 308 13.05 17.21 36.03
CA PRO A 308 13.32 18.06 37.21
C PRO A 308 14.71 18.61 37.22
N LYS A 309 15.71 17.81 36.83
CA LYS A 309 17.14 18.25 36.73
C LYS A 309 17.34 19.30 35.65
N LEU A 310 16.77 19.11 34.48
CA LEU A 310 16.81 20.05 33.34
C LEU A 310 16.11 21.37 33.66
N MET A 311 15.07 21.35 34.46
CA MET A 311 14.25 22.50 34.85
C MET A 311 14.75 23.16 36.16
N ALA A 312 15.77 22.61 36.83
CA ALA A 312 16.25 23.12 38.14
C ALA A 312 16.75 24.57 38.11
N SER A 313 17.24 25.02 36.93
CA SER A 313 17.69 26.39 36.73
C SER A 313 16.67 27.31 36.07
N ALA A 314 15.41 26.89 35.97
CA ALA A 314 14.35 27.66 35.31
C ALA A 314 13.96 28.87 36.14
N LYS A 315 13.76 29.99 35.45
CA LYS A 315 13.27 31.28 36.03
C LYS A 315 11.83 31.53 35.59
N PRO A 316 11.04 32.31 36.34
CA PRO A 316 9.65 32.64 35.94
C PRO A 316 9.54 33.21 34.52
N ILE A 317 10.49 33.96 34.05
CA ILE A 317 10.53 34.55 32.70
C ILE A 317 10.62 33.45 31.61
N ASP A 318 11.22 32.30 31.91
CA ASP A 318 11.38 31.23 30.96
C ASP A 318 9.98 30.64 30.52
N ILE A 319 8.94 30.82 31.36
CA ILE A 319 7.57 30.47 31.00
C ILE A 319 7.09 31.30 29.79
N VAL A 320 7.43 32.58 29.77
CA VAL A 320 7.13 33.49 28.64
C VAL A 320 7.88 33.02 27.38
N TYR A 321 9.15 32.65 27.54
CA TYR A 321 9.99 32.18 26.44
C TYR A 321 9.48 30.84 25.87
N ILE A 322 9.00 29.93 26.73
CA ILE A 322 8.33 28.70 26.31
C ILE A 322 7.03 29.05 25.53
N GLY A 323 6.30 30.09 25.97
CA GLY A 323 5.14 30.60 25.24
C GLY A 323 5.49 31.10 23.83
N VAL A 324 6.62 31.81 23.68
CA VAL A 324 7.13 32.24 22.36
C VAL A 324 7.44 31.04 21.47
N VAL A 325 8.14 30.02 21.99
CA VAL A 325 8.41 28.78 21.26
C VAL A 325 7.12 28.10 20.84
N ALA A 326 6.14 28.04 21.74
CA ALA A 326 4.84 27.44 21.45
C ALA A 326 4.11 28.17 20.31
N ILE A 327 4.01 29.48 20.38
CA ILE A 327 3.35 30.31 19.36
C ILE A 327 4.08 30.15 18.01
N ALA A 328 5.41 30.22 17.98
CA ALA A 328 6.20 30.06 16.76
C ALA A 328 6.03 28.65 16.15
N ALA A 329 6.04 27.60 16.96
CA ALA A 329 5.83 26.22 16.52
C ALA A 329 4.40 26.03 15.95
N PHE A 330 3.37 26.59 16.60
CA PHE A 330 2.00 26.57 16.09
C PHE A 330 1.86 27.36 14.79
N ALA A 331 2.46 28.53 14.71
CA ALA A 331 2.43 29.36 13.51
C ALA A 331 3.08 28.65 12.32
N ALA A 332 4.27 28.06 12.53
CA ALA A 332 4.96 27.28 11.51
C ALA A 332 4.08 26.13 10.98
N ARG A 333 3.46 25.37 11.90
CA ARG A 333 2.61 24.25 11.53
C ARG A 333 1.31 24.73 10.86
N ALA A 334 0.75 25.85 11.29
CA ALA A 334 -0.42 26.47 10.65
C ALA A 334 -0.12 26.89 9.21
N VAL A 335 1.03 27.52 8.94
CA VAL A 335 1.48 27.87 7.58
C VAL A 335 1.55 26.63 6.70
N VAL A 336 2.10 25.53 7.19
CA VAL A 336 2.19 24.29 6.43
C VAL A 336 0.80 23.71 6.12
N LEU A 337 -0.10 23.66 7.10
CA LEU A 337 -1.42 23.03 6.95
C LEU A 337 -2.42 23.92 6.18
N PHE A 338 -2.37 25.25 6.36
CA PHE A 338 -3.37 26.16 5.80
C PHE A 338 -2.89 26.93 4.56
N LEU A 339 -1.57 27.00 4.32
CA LEU A 339 -1.02 27.65 3.11
C LEU A 339 -0.40 26.64 2.16
N LEU A 340 0.56 25.82 2.63
CA LEU A 340 1.32 24.93 1.78
C LEU A 340 0.47 23.73 1.29
N LEU A 341 -0.27 23.08 2.16
CA LEU A 341 -1.10 21.93 1.80
C LEU A 341 -2.22 22.28 0.79
N PRO A 342 -2.95 23.40 0.92
CA PRO A 342 -3.87 23.87 -0.10
C PRO A 342 -3.20 24.21 -1.43
N ALA A 343 -2.00 24.83 -1.40
CA ALA A 343 -1.24 25.11 -2.62
C ALA A 343 -0.90 23.81 -3.38
N LEU A 344 -0.48 22.75 -2.68
CA LEU A 344 -0.29 21.42 -3.26
C LEU A 344 -1.57 20.82 -3.83
N THR A 345 -2.70 21.08 -3.18
CA THR A 345 -4.01 20.64 -3.65
C THR A 345 -4.40 21.35 -4.96
N LEU A 346 -4.10 22.63 -5.08
CA LEU A 346 -4.34 23.41 -6.30
C LEU A 346 -3.54 22.88 -7.49
N VAL A 347 -2.29 22.47 -7.26
CA VAL A 347 -1.42 21.84 -8.27
C VAL A 347 -1.77 20.35 -8.51
N ARG A 348 -2.78 19.81 -7.84
CA ARG A 348 -3.23 18.41 -7.90
C ARG A 348 -2.17 17.39 -7.43
N LEU A 349 -1.21 17.81 -6.64
CA LEU A 349 -0.19 16.94 -6.04
C LEU A 349 -0.63 16.32 -4.71
N SER A 350 -1.61 16.93 -4.05
CA SER A 350 -2.22 16.43 -2.79
C SER A 350 -3.74 16.41 -2.88
N PRO A 351 -4.43 15.49 -2.17
CA PRO A 351 -5.88 15.54 -2.03
C PRO A 351 -6.30 16.72 -1.16
N ARG A 352 -7.54 17.12 -1.32
CA ARG A 352 -8.14 18.10 -0.43
C ARG A 352 -8.33 17.49 0.96
N VAL A 353 -7.76 18.13 1.98
CA VAL A 353 -7.96 17.80 3.39
C VAL A 353 -8.94 18.79 3.99
N GLU A 354 -9.98 18.30 4.63
CA GLU A 354 -11.01 19.14 5.25
C GLU A 354 -10.47 19.89 6.48
N THR A 355 -11.04 21.06 6.76
CA THR A 355 -10.60 21.95 7.84
C THR A 355 -10.61 21.30 9.23
N PRO A 356 -11.62 20.48 9.62
CA PRO A 356 -11.62 19.81 10.91
C PRO A 356 -10.41 18.91 11.12
N TYR A 357 -9.99 18.16 10.07
CA TYR A 357 -8.78 17.32 10.15
C TYR A 357 -7.51 18.15 10.26
N LYS A 358 -7.41 19.28 9.54
CA LYS A 358 -6.28 20.21 9.68
C LYS A 358 -6.17 20.76 11.09
N ALA A 359 -7.28 21.15 11.71
CA ALA A 359 -7.31 21.64 13.07
C ALA A 359 -6.90 20.55 14.09
N ALA A 360 -7.35 19.32 13.89
CA ALA A 360 -6.94 18.18 14.72
C ALA A 360 -5.45 17.88 14.59
N ILE A 361 -4.88 17.93 13.37
CA ILE A 361 -3.45 17.76 13.12
C ILE A 361 -2.63 18.91 13.74
N LEU A 362 -3.11 20.13 13.63
CA LEU A 362 -2.46 21.30 14.22
C LEU A 362 -2.32 21.15 15.74
N TRP A 363 -3.42 20.77 16.40
CA TRP A 363 -3.44 20.60 17.86
C TRP A 363 -2.73 19.31 18.30
N GLY A 364 -2.75 18.27 17.48
CA GLY A 364 -2.18 16.96 17.77
C GLY A 364 -0.65 16.86 17.63
N GLY A 365 0.04 17.96 17.38
CA GLY A 365 1.50 17.99 17.25
C GLY A 365 2.24 17.82 18.58
N LEU A 366 2.00 16.71 19.27
CA LEU A 366 2.69 16.40 20.52
C LEU A 366 4.19 16.23 20.28
N ARG A 367 4.99 16.60 21.29
CA ARG A 367 6.42 16.35 21.26
C ARG A 367 6.74 15.05 21.99
N GLY A 368 7.60 14.26 21.34
CA GLY A 368 7.93 12.93 21.84
C GLY A 368 9.23 12.85 22.62
N ALA A 369 9.62 11.64 22.93
CA ALA A 369 10.85 11.34 23.62
C ALA A 369 12.10 11.74 22.82
N VAL A 370 12.02 11.81 21.49
CA VAL A 370 13.13 12.27 20.62
C VAL A 370 13.51 13.71 20.93
N THR A 371 12.52 14.60 21.13
CA THR A 371 12.79 16.00 21.54
C THR A 371 13.57 16.09 22.84
N LEU A 372 13.18 15.30 23.86
CA LEU A 372 13.89 15.27 25.14
C LEU A 372 15.27 14.65 25.01
N ALA A 373 15.43 13.61 24.20
CA ALA A 373 16.74 12.99 23.94
C ALA A 373 17.70 13.95 23.24
N LEU A 374 17.23 14.75 22.28
CA LEU A 374 18.04 15.75 21.61
C LEU A 374 18.39 16.92 22.55
N ALA A 375 17.44 17.37 23.38
CA ALA A 375 17.71 18.37 24.41
C ALA A 375 18.80 17.90 25.39
N LEU A 376 18.72 16.63 25.80
CA LEU A 376 19.74 16.01 26.66
C LEU A 376 21.09 15.92 25.95
N ALA A 377 21.11 15.61 24.65
CA ALA A 377 22.33 15.54 23.86
C ALA A 377 23.08 16.88 23.83
N VAL A 378 22.37 18.02 23.83
CA VAL A 378 22.96 19.35 23.91
C VAL A 378 23.45 19.63 25.33
N THR A 379 22.64 19.33 26.34
CA THR A 379 22.97 19.66 27.74
C THR A 379 24.15 18.86 28.30
N GLU A 380 24.36 17.65 27.82
CA GLU A 380 25.49 16.79 28.22
C GLU A 380 26.76 17.00 27.40
N ASN A 381 26.71 17.72 26.28
CA ASN A 381 27.85 17.93 25.42
C ASN A 381 28.80 18.97 26.01
N TYR A 382 30.02 18.56 26.35
CA TYR A 382 31.03 19.44 26.98
C TYR A 382 31.48 20.63 26.11
N ALA A 383 31.36 20.49 24.78
CA ALA A 383 31.79 21.53 23.84
C ALA A 383 30.76 22.65 23.64
N VAL A 384 29.56 22.52 24.18
CA VAL A 384 28.49 23.52 24.06
C VAL A 384 28.56 24.48 25.25
N ASP A 385 28.36 25.76 24.95
CA ASP A 385 28.35 26.85 25.96
C ASP A 385 27.28 26.63 27.04
N PRO A 386 27.55 26.99 28.33
CA PRO A 386 26.60 26.82 29.44
C PRO A 386 25.27 27.56 29.27
N GLU A 387 25.27 28.75 28.64
CA GLU A 387 24.03 29.51 28.41
C GLU A 387 23.17 28.80 27.35
N THR A 388 23.79 28.30 26.27
CA THR A 388 23.10 27.49 25.25
C THR A 388 22.53 26.20 25.84
N LYS A 389 23.30 25.50 26.69
CA LYS A 389 22.81 24.31 27.42
C LYS A 389 21.57 24.61 28.25
N ARG A 390 21.60 25.70 29.02
CA ARG A 390 20.49 26.13 29.87
C ARG A 390 19.28 26.47 29.02
N ALA A 391 19.44 27.26 27.95
CA ALA A 391 18.35 27.69 27.09
C ALA A 391 17.69 26.49 26.41
N VAL A 392 18.47 25.59 25.78
CA VAL A 392 17.96 24.39 25.12
C VAL A 392 17.27 23.47 26.12
N GLY A 393 17.92 23.21 27.27
CA GLY A 393 17.37 22.34 28.32
C GLY A 393 16.03 22.83 28.83
N ILE A 394 15.88 24.10 29.13
CA ILE A 394 14.63 24.68 29.68
C ILE A 394 13.57 24.83 28.61
N LEU A 395 13.89 25.42 27.44
CA LEU A 395 12.86 25.75 26.45
C LEU A 395 12.35 24.51 25.74
N ALA A 396 13.21 23.57 25.37
CA ALA A 396 12.78 22.33 24.73
C ALA A 396 11.99 21.45 25.69
N THR A 397 12.48 21.28 26.93
CA THR A 397 11.78 20.47 27.95
C THR A 397 10.47 21.12 28.36
N GLY A 398 10.46 22.43 28.62
CA GLY A 398 9.26 23.16 29.00
C GLY A 398 8.19 23.12 27.90
N PHE A 399 8.58 23.27 26.65
CA PHE A 399 7.65 23.13 25.53
C PHE A 399 7.13 21.70 25.37
N THR A 400 7.99 20.69 25.57
CA THR A 400 7.55 19.28 25.56
C THR A 400 6.53 19.03 26.66
N LEU A 401 6.76 19.52 27.88
CA LEU A 401 5.79 19.47 28.97
C LEU A 401 4.47 20.16 28.62
N PHE A 402 4.52 21.35 28.02
CA PHE A 402 3.33 22.05 27.56
C PHE A 402 2.54 21.20 26.57
N THR A 403 3.21 20.60 25.57
CA THR A 403 2.52 19.77 24.57
C THR A 403 1.94 18.50 25.17
N LEU A 404 2.63 17.84 26.07
CA LEU A 404 2.13 16.62 26.73
C LEU A 404 0.97 16.94 27.69
N LEU A 405 1.14 17.94 28.58
CA LEU A 405 0.16 18.22 29.63
C LEU A 405 -1.04 19.00 29.10
N VAL A 406 -0.86 19.97 28.22
CA VAL A 406 -1.96 20.79 27.71
C VAL A 406 -2.57 20.18 26.44
N GLN A 407 -1.78 19.97 25.40
CA GLN A 407 -2.32 19.43 24.14
C GLN A 407 -2.75 17.98 24.28
N GLY A 408 -1.92 17.12 24.94
CA GLY A 408 -2.22 15.70 25.13
C GLY A 408 -3.53 15.47 25.89
N THR A 409 -3.78 16.20 26.97
CA THR A 409 -5.02 16.08 27.75
C THR A 409 -6.24 16.65 27.04
N THR A 410 -6.06 17.74 26.29
CA THR A 410 -7.17 18.45 25.61
C THR A 410 -7.45 17.93 24.20
N LEU A 411 -6.57 17.10 23.62
CA LEU A 411 -6.71 16.60 22.25
C LEU A 411 -8.06 15.89 22.02
N ARG A 412 -8.46 15.04 22.96
CA ARG A 412 -9.74 14.34 22.88
C ARG A 412 -10.92 15.31 22.86
N MET A 413 -10.87 16.36 23.72
CA MET A 413 -11.90 17.40 23.75
C MET A 413 -11.97 18.15 22.41
N VAL A 414 -10.83 18.46 21.80
CA VAL A 414 -10.76 19.10 20.48
C VAL A 414 -11.39 18.20 19.42
N ILE A 415 -11.07 16.90 19.40
CA ILE A 415 -11.63 15.94 18.45
C ILE A 415 -13.14 15.81 18.60
N THR A 416 -13.65 15.72 19.84
CA THR A 416 -15.09 15.69 20.12
C THR A 416 -15.78 16.98 19.70
N LYS A 417 -15.15 18.15 19.96
CA LYS A 417 -15.70 19.47 19.56
C LYS A 417 -15.72 19.65 18.04
N LEU A 418 -14.77 19.07 17.33
CA LEU A 418 -14.73 19.04 15.87
C LEU A 418 -15.64 17.95 15.25
N HIS A 419 -16.36 17.20 16.09
CA HIS A 419 -17.24 16.09 15.67
C HIS A 419 -16.57 15.00 14.85
N LEU A 420 -15.25 14.80 15.03
CA LEU A 420 -14.48 13.79 14.33
C LEU A 420 -14.63 12.38 14.93
N ASP A 421 -15.22 12.27 16.12
CA ASP A 421 -15.56 11.05 16.84
C ASP A 421 -16.92 10.45 16.44
N LYS A 422 -17.72 11.20 15.66
CA LYS A 422 -19.04 10.75 15.24
C LYS A 422 -18.95 9.98 13.93
N LEU A 423 -19.63 8.85 13.88
CA LEU A 423 -19.85 8.13 12.63
C LEU A 423 -20.56 9.03 11.62
N THR A 424 -20.24 8.89 10.35
CA THR A 424 -21.02 9.58 9.33
C THR A 424 -22.47 9.08 9.37
N PRO A 425 -23.48 9.89 8.99
CA PRO A 425 -24.87 9.42 8.93
C PRO A 425 -25.02 8.11 8.18
N LEU A 426 -24.21 7.92 7.11
CA LEU A 426 -24.18 6.73 6.31
C LEU A 426 -23.61 5.52 7.09
N ASP A 427 -22.49 5.70 7.82
CA ASP A 427 -21.91 4.64 8.65
C ASP A 427 -22.82 4.28 9.83
N LEU A 428 -23.54 5.26 10.39
CA LEU A 428 -24.51 5.04 11.44
C LEU A 428 -25.70 4.20 10.95
N ALA A 429 -26.25 4.55 9.78
CA ALA A 429 -27.32 3.77 9.16
C ALA A 429 -26.87 2.34 8.86
N LEU A 430 -25.63 2.18 8.34
CA LEU A 430 -25.04 0.85 8.11
C LEU A 430 -24.90 0.07 9.41
N SER A 431 -24.41 0.70 10.49
CA SER A 431 -24.20 0.00 11.76
C SER A 431 -25.51 -0.59 12.31
N LYS A 432 -26.61 0.15 12.24
CA LYS A 432 -27.93 -0.33 12.65
C LYS A 432 -28.42 -1.52 11.80
N GLN A 433 -28.21 -1.46 10.48
CA GLN A 433 -28.56 -2.56 9.58
C GLN A 433 -27.69 -3.81 9.86
N VAL A 434 -26.40 -3.62 10.10
CA VAL A 434 -25.47 -4.72 10.43
C VAL A 434 -25.88 -5.38 11.75
N VAL A 435 -26.26 -4.60 12.79
CA VAL A 435 -26.74 -5.13 14.08
C VAL A 435 -28.00 -5.98 13.86
N ALA A 436 -28.96 -5.52 13.08
CA ALA A 436 -30.18 -6.29 12.77
C ALA A 436 -29.85 -7.64 12.10
N VAL A 437 -28.94 -7.65 11.11
CA VAL A 437 -28.54 -8.89 10.43
C VAL A 437 -27.73 -9.81 11.34
N ALA A 438 -26.86 -9.25 12.20
CA ALA A 438 -26.11 -10.02 13.19
C ALA A 438 -27.06 -10.72 14.18
N LEU A 439 -28.03 -9.99 14.73
CA LEU A 439 -29.05 -10.55 15.62
C LEU A 439 -29.89 -11.63 14.95
N GLN A 440 -30.27 -11.44 13.68
CA GLN A 440 -30.95 -12.49 12.92
C GLN A 440 -30.09 -13.76 12.79
N SER A 441 -28.81 -13.63 12.46
CA SER A 441 -27.90 -14.76 12.37
C SER A 441 -27.67 -15.45 13.71
N VAL A 442 -27.61 -14.69 14.80
CA VAL A 442 -27.51 -15.24 16.17
C VAL A 442 -28.78 -16.00 16.52
N ARG A 443 -29.96 -15.42 16.30
CA ARG A 443 -31.24 -16.08 16.53
C ARG A 443 -31.36 -17.41 15.77
N GLU A 444 -30.97 -17.43 14.48
CA GLU A 444 -30.99 -18.64 13.65
C GLU A 444 -30.07 -19.73 14.24
N ARG A 445 -28.86 -19.36 14.68
CA ARG A 445 -27.92 -20.29 15.31
C ARG A 445 -28.36 -20.77 16.69
N VAL A 446 -28.88 -19.87 17.54
CA VAL A 446 -29.42 -20.25 18.84
C VAL A 446 -30.60 -21.20 18.68
N ALA A 447 -31.49 -20.94 17.72
CA ALA A 447 -32.61 -21.86 17.43
C ALA A 447 -32.14 -23.26 16.98
N GLY A 448 -31.02 -23.34 16.26
CA GLY A 448 -30.38 -24.62 15.85
C GLY A 448 -29.63 -25.34 16.97
N ALA A 449 -29.22 -24.63 18.03
CA ALA A 449 -28.36 -25.18 19.09
C ALA A 449 -29.01 -26.37 19.83
N SER A 450 -30.35 -26.49 19.78
CA SER A 450 -31.05 -27.65 20.36
C SER A 450 -30.69 -28.96 19.66
N GLU A 451 -30.45 -28.92 18.36
CA GLU A 451 -30.07 -30.09 17.55
C GLU A 451 -28.57 -30.36 17.61
N ASP A 452 -27.76 -29.29 17.63
CA ASP A 452 -26.30 -29.39 17.62
C ASP A 452 -25.72 -29.83 18.96
N TYR A 453 -26.33 -29.42 20.09
CA TYR A 453 -25.83 -29.65 21.45
C TYR A 453 -26.77 -30.45 22.37
N ASP A 454 -27.86 -31.01 21.83
CA ASP A 454 -28.86 -31.78 22.58
C ASP A 454 -29.42 -31.01 23.81
N LEU A 455 -29.68 -29.70 23.64
CA LEU A 455 -30.18 -28.83 24.69
C LEU A 455 -31.71 -28.90 24.83
N THR A 456 -32.23 -28.56 26.02
CA THR A 456 -33.65 -28.50 26.31
C THR A 456 -34.35 -27.51 25.37
N LYS A 457 -35.30 -28.00 24.58
CA LYS A 457 -35.99 -27.25 23.51
C LYS A 457 -36.75 -26.02 24.03
N GLU A 458 -37.31 -26.09 25.26
CA GLU A 458 -38.02 -24.96 25.87
C GLU A 458 -37.07 -23.81 26.19
N ILE A 459 -35.88 -24.11 26.71
CA ILE A 459 -34.88 -23.10 27.06
C ILE A 459 -34.36 -22.45 25.76
N VAL A 460 -34.02 -23.25 24.76
CA VAL A 460 -33.53 -22.73 23.47
C VAL A 460 -34.58 -21.87 22.80
N ARG A 461 -35.87 -22.23 22.86
CA ARG A 461 -36.95 -21.41 22.33
C ARG A 461 -37.12 -20.08 23.05
N ALA A 462 -37.02 -20.12 24.42
CA ALA A 462 -37.09 -18.90 25.23
C ALA A 462 -35.97 -17.91 24.88
N GLU A 463 -34.73 -18.39 24.82
CA GLU A 463 -33.58 -17.57 24.44
C GLU A 463 -33.67 -17.06 22.97
N ALA A 464 -34.08 -17.92 22.02
CA ALA A 464 -34.30 -17.52 20.65
C ALA A 464 -35.40 -16.45 20.52
N LYS A 465 -36.41 -16.46 21.40
CA LYS A 465 -37.45 -15.43 21.44
C LYS A 465 -36.88 -14.08 21.92
N ASP A 466 -36.04 -14.08 22.99
CA ASP A 466 -35.38 -12.86 23.47
C ASP A 466 -34.52 -12.20 22.38
N PHE A 467 -33.71 -13.01 21.66
CA PHE A 467 -33.01 -12.52 20.47
C PHE A 467 -33.95 -12.03 19.36
N GLY A 468 -35.13 -12.62 19.24
CA GLY A 468 -36.19 -12.18 18.32
C GLY A 468 -36.76 -10.80 18.67
N GLU A 469 -36.97 -10.53 19.95
CA GLU A 469 -37.45 -9.23 20.44
C GLU A 469 -36.39 -8.14 20.24
N ARG A 470 -35.14 -8.42 20.57
CA ARG A 470 -34.00 -7.52 20.28
C ARG A 470 -33.84 -7.25 18.79
N LEU A 471 -34.03 -8.26 17.94
CA LEU A 471 -34.03 -8.11 16.49
C LEU A 471 -35.17 -7.19 16.03
N GLY A 472 -36.39 -7.33 16.60
CA GLY A 472 -37.53 -6.46 16.26
C GLY A 472 -37.22 -4.98 16.54
N VAL A 473 -36.62 -4.68 17.68
CA VAL A 473 -36.18 -3.32 18.01
C VAL A 473 -35.14 -2.81 17.00
N ALA A 474 -34.11 -3.63 16.72
CA ALA A 474 -33.04 -3.24 15.80
C ALA A 474 -33.54 -3.02 14.34
N VAL A 475 -34.50 -3.83 13.88
CA VAL A 475 -35.13 -3.64 12.57
C VAL A 475 -35.95 -2.34 12.53
N THR A 476 -36.73 -2.07 13.58
CA THR A 476 -37.52 -0.82 13.67
C THR A 476 -36.62 0.41 13.68
N GLU A 477 -35.49 0.36 14.39
CA GLU A 477 -34.50 1.44 14.40
C GLU A 477 -33.83 1.61 13.03
N ALA A 478 -33.51 0.52 12.34
CA ALA A 478 -32.94 0.56 11.00
C ALA A 478 -33.92 1.08 9.92
N GLU A 479 -35.22 0.82 10.09
CA GLU A 479 -36.28 1.29 9.18
C GLU A 479 -36.63 2.76 9.38
N ARG A 480 -36.55 3.28 10.61
CA ARG A 480 -36.81 4.71 10.93
C ARG A 480 -35.82 5.68 10.27
N GLU A 481 -34.67 5.21 9.83
CA GLU A 481 -33.72 6.01 9.06
C GLU A 481 -34.08 6.04 7.57
N GLU A 482 -35.16 6.76 7.22
CA GLU A 482 -35.65 6.92 5.84
C GLU A 482 -34.73 7.75 4.92
N GLY A 483 -33.61 8.29 5.43
CA GLY A 483 -32.71 9.20 4.69
C GLY A 483 -31.67 8.55 3.78
N VAL A 484 -31.57 7.21 3.70
CA VAL A 484 -30.54 6.56 2.88
C VAL A 484 -31.04 6.32 1.46
N SER A 485 -30.48 7.07 0.50
CA SER A 485 -30.83 6.91 -0.91
C SER A 485 -30.44 5.54 -1.46
N ASP A 486 -31.12 5.06 -2.51
CA ASP A 486 -30.74 3.81 -3.20
C ASP A 486 -29.29 3.83 -3.69
N ARG A 487 -28.77 5.00 -4.06
CA ARG A 487 -27.37 5.21 -4.45
C ARG A 487 -26.43 4.93 -3.28
N ASP A 488 -26.78 5.40 -2.08
CA ASP A 488 -25.98 5.18 -0.88
C ASP A 488 -26.01 3.73 -0.45
N ARG A 489 -27.16 3.05 -0.55
CA ARG A 489 -27.29 1.61 -0.30
C ARG A 489 -26.42 0.77 -1.24
N VAL A 490 -26.36 1.12 -2.53
CA VAL A 490 -25.45 0.50 -3.49
C VAL A 490 -23.98 0.76 -3.10
N THR A 491 -23.65 1.97 -2.67
CA THR A 491 -22.29 2.32 -2.23
C THR A 491 -21.90 1.52 -0.98
N LEU A 492 -22.80 1.40 -0.01
CA LEU A 492 -22.60 0.58 1.19
C LEU A 492 -22.43 -0.90 0.85
N GLY A 493 -23.28 -1.44 -0.03
CA GLY A 493 -23.15 -2.81 -0.51
C GLY A 493 -21.82 -3.07 -1.21
N LEU A 494 -21.31 -2.11 -1.99
CA LEU A 494 -19.99 -2.19 -2.63
C LEU A 494 -18.84 -2.09 -1.63
N ILE A 495 -18.98 -1.30 -0.56
CA ILE A 495 -18.01 -1.22 0.53
C ILE A 495 -17.94 -2.56 1.27
N ALA A 496 -19.10 -3.14 1.61
CA ALA A 496 -19.18 -4.45 2.24
C ALA A 496 -18.58 -5.55 1.36
N LEU A 497 -18.89 -5.52 0.05
CA LEU A 497 -18.35 -6.45 -0.93
C LEU A 497 -16.81 -6.35 -1.04
N ALA A 498 -16.26 -5.14 -1.10
CA ALA A 498 -14.82 -4.92 -1.14
C ALA A 498 -14.13 -5.30 0.19
N GLY A 499 -14.83 -5.15 1.31
CA GLY A 499 -14.38 -5.66 2.62
C GLY A 499 -14.29 -7.18 2.64
N HIS A 500 -15.35 -7.85 2.23
CA HIS A 500 -15.39 -9.32 2.16
C HIS A 500 -14.40 -9.89 1.14
N GLU A 501 -14.16 -9.19 0.03
CA GLU A 501 -13.09 -9.55 -0.92
C GLU A 501 -11.73 -9.64 -0.22
N LYS A 502 -11.44 -8.72 0.69
CA LYS A 502 -10.21 -8.77 1.49
C LYS A 502 -10.17 -10.01 2.38
N ASP A 503 -11.29 -10.35 3.03
CA ASP A 503 -11.37 -11.54 3.89
C ASP A 503 -11.19 -12.84 3.08
N LEU A 504 -11.78 -12.93 1.89
CA LEU A 504 -11.57 -14.06 0.97
C LEU A 504 -10.12 -14.16 0.50
N ILE A 505 -9.43 -13.02 0.30
CA ILE A 505 -8.01 -13.00 -0.05
C ILE A 505 -7.18 -13.50 1.14
N ASP A 506 -7.49 -13.05 2.35
CA ASP A 506 -6.81 -13.47 3.57
C ASP A 506 -7.02 -14.97 3.83
N GLN A 507 -8.24 -15.51 3.66
CA GLN A 507 -8.57 -16.93 3.71
C GLN A 507 -7.88 -17.74 2.61
N GLY A 508 -7.94 -17.27 1.37
CA GLY A 508 -7.27 -17.90 0.23
C GLY A 508 -5.74 -17.97 0.40
N PHE A 509 -5.17 -17.00 1.11
CA PHE A 509 -3.78 -17.05 1.50
C PHE A 509 -3.51 -18.03 2.65
N ALA A 510 -4.31 -18.01 3.70
CA ALA A 510 -4.21 -18.93 4.84
C ALA A 510 -4.35 -20.40 4.38
N SER A 511 -5.30 -20.68 3.49
CA SER A 511 -5.47 -21.99 2.84
C SER A 511 -4.40 -22.31 1.77
N GLY A 512 -3.52 -21.35 1.49
CA GLY A 512 -2.38 -21.53 0.63
C GLY A 512 -2.65 -21.52 -0.87
N LEU A 513 -3.80 -21.07 -1.29
CA LEU A 513 -4.17 -20.95 -2.69
C LEU A 513 -3.39 -19.85 -3.44
N MET A 514 -2.77 -18.91 -2.71
CA MET A 514 -2.06 -17.76 -3.27
C MET A 514 -0.60 -17.73 -2.82
N SER A 515 0.29 -17.30 -3.71
CA SER A 515 1.65 -16.96 -3.29
C SER A 515 1.67 -15.65 -2.50
N SER A 516 2.68 -15.45 -1.66
CA SER A 516 2.86 -14.22 -0.88
C SER A 516 2.81 -12.96 -1.75
N LYS A 517 3.38 -13.02 -2.94
CA LYS A 517 3.38 -11.89 -3.88
C LYS A 517 2.00 -11.62 -4.46
N THR A 518 1.27 -12.66 -4.83
CA THR A 518 -0.10 -12.56 -5.35
C THR A 518 -1.05 -12.07 -4.27
N TYR A 519 -0.90 -12.56 -3.04
CA TYR A 519 -1.62 -12.10 -1.87
C TYR A 519 -1.45 -10.59 -1.65
N GLU A 520 -0.21 -10.09 -1.59
CA GLU A 520 0.06 -8.66 -1.43
C GLU A 520 -0.53 -7.81 -2.57
N GLN A 521 -0.44 -8.30 -3.80
CA GLN A 521 -1.04 -7.61 -4.95
C GLN A 521 -2.57 -7.60 -4.86
N ALA A 522 -3.20 -8.73 -4.58
CA ALA A 522 -4.64 -8.85 -4.46
C ALA A 522 -5.18 -7.99 -3.31
N ARG A 523 -4.52 -8.06 -2.15
CA ARG A 523 -4.87 -7.26 -0.99
C ARG A 523 -4.76 -5.76 -1.26
N THR A 524 -3.65 -5.32 -1.89
CA THR A 524 -3.48 -3.90 -2.30
C THR A 524 -4.60 -3.45 -3.25
N VAL A 525 -5.03 -4.32 -4.16
CA VAL A 525 -6.14 -4.02 -5.09
C VAL A 525 -7.47 -3.92 -4.34
N ALA A 526 -7.79 -4.88 -3.47
CA ALA A 526 -9.02 -4.88 -2.68
C ALA A 526 -9.12 -3.64 -1.77
N GLU A 527 -8.04 -3.27 -1.13
CA GLU A 527 -7.98 -2.07 -0.28
C GLU A 527 -8.11 -0.77 -1.08
N ARG A 528 -7.48 -0.66 -2.27
CA ARG A 528 -7.71 0.47 -3.18
C ARG A 528 -9.16 0.53 -3.66
N LEU A 529 -9.74 -0.62 -3.94
CA LEU A 529 -11.12 -0.73 -4.34
C LEU A 529 -12.06 -0.21 -3.24
N LEU A 530 -11.81 -0.60 -2.00
CA LEU A 530 -12.52 -0.12 -0.83
C LEU A 530 -12.38 1.41 -0.68
N GLU A 531 -11.16 1.94 -0.82
CA GLU A 531 -10.88 3.37 -0.70
C GLU A 531 -11.55 4.20 -1.81
N THR A 532 -11.43 3.76 -3.08
CA THR A 532 -12.08 4.45 -4.21
C THR A 532 -13.60 4.39 -4.15
N THR A 533 -14.15 3.33 -3.55
CA THR A 533 -15.59 3.19 -3.36
C THR A 533 -16.09 4.11 -2.23
N ARG A 534 -15.32 4.25 -1.14
CA ARG A 534 -15.62 5.16 -0.01
C ARG A 534 -15.44 6.63 -0.34
N SER A 535 -14.59 6.98 -1.31
CA SER A 535 -14.35 8.37 -1.67
C SER A 535 -15.66 9.05 -2.08
N GLY A 536 -16.00 10.17 -1.40
CA GLY A 536 -17.22 10.90 -1.67
C GLY A 536 -17.24 11.57 -3.03
N GLY A 537 -18.44 11.96 -3.51
CA GLY A 537 -18.64 12.71 -4.74
C GLY A 537 -18.83 11.86 -6.01
N PRO A 538 -18.78 12.49 -7.21
CA PRO A 538 -19.06 11.82 -8.50
C PRO A 538 -18.12 10.67 -8.83
N SER A 539 -16.91 10.65 -8.22
CA SER A 539 -15.87 9.64 -8.46
C SER A 539 -15.97 8.41 -7.55
N GLY A 540 -16.82 8.42 -6.53
CA GLY A 540 -17.01 7.34 -5.58
C GLY A 540 -18.08 6.32 -5.97
N GLY A 541 -18.44 5.43 -5.05
CA GLY A 541 -19.48 4.43 -5.22
C GLY A 541 -19.25 3.52 -6.43
N ARG A 542 -20.28 3.32 -7.25
CA ARG A 542 -20.24 2.45 -8.44
C ARG A 542 -19.15 2.84 -9.44
N SER A 543 -18.94 4.14 -9.65
CA SER A 543 -17.89 4.65 -10.55
C SER A 543 -16.50 4.34 -10.00
N GLY A 544 -16.25 4.63 -8.72
CA GLY A 544 -14.98 4.34 -8.05
C GLY A 544 -14.65 2.86 -8.06
N TYR A 545 -15.62 1.99 -7.77
CA TYR A 545 -15.48 0.55 -7.85
C TYR A 545 -15.06 0.10 -9.26
N ARG A 546 -15.77 0.57 -10.30
CA ARG A 546 -15.48 0.20 -11.69
C ARG A 546 -14.10 0.67 -12.17
N VAL A 547 -13.71 1.89 -11.81
CA VAL A 547 -12.37 2.43 -12.15
C VAL A 547 -11.28 1.66 -11.40
N GLY A 548 -11.51 1.34 -10.14
CA GLY A 548 -10.58 0.58 -9.30
C GLY A 548 -10.20 -0.77 -9.90
N TYR A 549 -11.19 -1.62 -10.22
CA TYR A 549 -10.90 -2.94 -10.78
C TYR A 549 -10.35 -2.91 -12.20
N ARG A 550 -10.79 -1.97 -13.06
CA ARG A 550 -10.21 -1.81 -14.41
C ARG A 550 -8.74 -1.45 -14.36
N ARG A 551 -8.35 -0.57 -13.44
CA ARG A 551 -6.94 -0.22 -13.23
C ARG A 551 -6.12 -1.41 -12.78
N ALA A 552 -6.67 -2.30 -11.95
CA ALA A 552 -6.01 -3.52 -11.49
C ALA A 552 -5.75 -4.52 -12.63
N LEU A 553 -6.65 -4.60 -13.61
CA LEU A 553 -6.53 -5.48 -14.78
C LEU A 553 -5.60 -4.92 -15.87
N GLY A 554 -5.22 -3.63 -15.80
CA GLY A 554 -4.36 -2.98 -16.80
C GLY A 554 -2.89 -3.40 -16.72
N PHE A 555 -2.11 -3.05 -17.74
CA PHE A 555 -0.66 -3.22 -17.77
C PHE A 555 0.01 -2.05 -17.04
N GLY A 556 0.69 -2.33 -15.93
CA GLY A 556 1.40 -1.32 -15.13
C GLY A 556 2.62 -0.73 -15.85
N ARG A 557 3.18 0.36 -15.30
CA ARG A 557 4.39 1.00 -15.84
C ARG A 557 5.58 0.04 -15.90
N GLY A 558 5.77 -0.81 -14.89
CA GLY A 558 6.83 -1.82 -14.86
C GLY A 558 6.71 -2.86 -15.97
N PHE A 559 5.49 -3.29 -16.33
CA PHE A 559 5.25 -4.20 -17.43
C PHE A 559 5.63 -3.56 -18.78
N ARG A 560 5.27 -2.29 -19.00
CA ARG A 560 5.66 -1.52 -20.22
C ARG A 560 7.18 -1.36 -20.34
N LEU A 561 7.86 -1.09 -19.20
CA LEU A 561 9.31 -1.03 -19.15
C LEU A 561 9.95 -2.38 -19.51
N ALA A 562 9.43 -3.48 -18.94
CA ALA A 562 9.91 -4.84 -19.23
C ALA A 562 9.73 -5.21 -20.70
N VAL A 563 8.61 -4.79 -21.31
CA VAL A 563 8.38 -4.93 -22.77
C VAL A 563 9.39 -4.11 -23.57
N ALA A 564 9.67 -2.88 -23.17
CA ALA A 564 10.67 -2.03 -23.82
C ALA A 564 12.08 -2.63 -23.74
N LEU A 565 12.45 -3.17 -22.57
CA LEU A 565 13.71 -3.88 -22.36
C LEU A 565 13.82 -5.15 -23.23
N ASP A 566 12.74 -5.95 -23.32
CA ASP A 566 12.71 -7.13 -24.17
C ASP A 566 12.81 -6.75 -25.65
N ASN A 567 12.10 -5.69 -26.08
CA ASN A 567 12.12 -5.25 -27.47
C ASN A 567 13.46 -4.63 -27.88
N ARG A 568 14.08 -3.79 -27.02
CA ARG A 568 15.30 -3.03 -27.34
C ARG A 568 16.58 -3.81 -27.05
N LEU A 569 16.68 -4.46 -25.89
CA LEU A 569 17.88 -5.10 -25.38
C LEU A 569 17.79 -6.63 -25.40
N ARG A 570 16.66 -7.23 -25.81
CA ARG A 570 16.40 -8.67 -25.80
C ARG A 570 16.52 -9.30 -24.40
N ILE A 571 16.32 -8.52 -23.34
CA ILE A 571 16.31 -8.99 -21.96
C ILE A 571 14.88 -9.40 -21.62
N SER A 572 14.58 -10.70 -21.74
CA SER A 572 13.24 -11.27 -21.58
C SER A 572 12.89 -11.65 -20.13
N TRP A 573 13.89 -11.77 -19.25
CA TRP A 573 13.65 -12.21 -17.86
C TRP A 573 12.64 -11.35 -17.08
N PRO A 574 12.69 -10.00 -17.10
CA PRO A 574 11.71 -9.20 -16.36
C PRO A 574 10.29 -9.38 -16.88
N LEU A 575 10.14 -9.51 -18.21
CA LEU A 575 8.84 -9.73 -18.82
C LEU A 575 8.27 -11.10 -18.44
N ALA A 576 9.09 -12.16 -18.45
CA ALA A 576 8.69 -13.50 -18.02
C ALA A 576 8.20 -13.54 -16.58
N VAL A 577 8.93 -12.86 -15.67
CA VAL A 577 8.54 -12.76 -14.25
C VAL A 577 7.20 -12.04 -14.09
N LEU A 578 7.02 -10.89 -14.75
CA LEU A 578 5.78 -10.10 -14.67
C LEU A 578 4.59 -10.81 -15.32
N THR A 579 4.82 -11.60 -16.36
CA THR A 579 3.77 -12.42 -17.00
C THR A 579 3.30 -13.54 -16.08
N ALA A 580 4.23 -14.23 -15.41
CA ALA A 580 3.89 -15.26 -14.43
C ALA A 580 3.12 -14.69 -13.23
N ASP A 581 3.58 -13.56 -12.70
CA ASP A 581 2.91 -12.87 -11.59
C ASP A 581 1.50 -12.43 -11.97
N ARG A 582 1.33 -11.93 -13.20
CA ARG A 582 0.03 -11.51 -13.72
C ARG A 582 -0.93 -12.69 -13.89
N PHE A 583 -0.42 -13.82 -14.39
CA PHE A 583 -1.24 -15.03 -14.53
C PHE A 583 -1.75 -15.54 -13.18
N GLU A 584 -0.84 -15.66 -12.20
CA GLU A 584 -1.20 -16.09 -10.83
C GLU A 584 -2.18 -15.11 -10.16
N PHE A 585 -1.98 -13.80 -10.38
CA PHE A 585 -2.89 -12.77 -9.88
C PHE A 585 -4.30 -12.89 -10.49
N LEU A 586 -4.42 -13.06 -11.81
CA LEU A 586 -5.72 -13.19 -12.47
C LEU A 586 -6.45 -14.46 -12.04
N LEU A 587 -5.72 -15.56 -11.85
CA LEU A 587 -6.27 -16.82 -11.36
C LEU A 587 -6.81 -16.66 -9.93
N ALA A 588 -6.04 -16.02 -9.05
CA ALA A 588 -6.46 -15.70 -7.70
C ALA A 588 -7.69 -14.77 -7.68
N GLN A 589 -7.71 -13.73 -8.52
CA GLN A 589 -8.86 -12.84 -8.66
C GLN A 589 -10.13 -13.59 -9.10
N ARG A 590 -10.02 -14.50 -10.05
CA ARG A 590 -11.14 -15.34 -10.49
C ARG A 590 -11.73 -16.14 -9.33
N LEU A 591 -10.90 -16.76 -8.50
CA LEU A 591 -11.34 -17.54 -7.34
C LEU A 591 -12.05 -16.67 -6.31
N VAL A 592 -11.44 -15.53 -5.96
CA VAL A 592 -11.99 -14.59 -4.98
C VAL A 592 -13.32 -14.02 -5.44
N ILE A 593 -13.43 -13.59 -6.70
CA ILE A 593 -14.65 -12.97 -7.22
C ILE A 593 -15.80 -13.98 -7.25
N LYS A 594 -15.55 -15.26 -7.54
CA LYS A 594 -16.58 -16.32 -7.46
C LYS A 594 -17.15 -16.48 -6.06
N GLY A 595 -16.32 -16.32 -5.00
CA GLY A 595 -16.79 -16.34 -3.61
C GLY A 595 -17.65 -15.14 -3.21
N LEU A 596 -17.62 -14.04 -3.98
CA LEU A 596 -18.43 -12.86 -3.71
C LEU A 596 -19.94 -13.07 -4.02
N ASP A 597 -20.27 -13.93 -4.96
CA ASP A 597 -21.67 -14.20 -5.32
C ASP A 597 -22.44 -14.79 -4.14
N GLU A 598 -21.87 -15.75 -3.43
CA GLU A 598 -22.47 -16.33 -2.22
C GLU A 598 -22.68 -15.27 -1.12
N PHE A 599 -21.72 -14.37 -0.94
CA PHE A 599 -21.84 -13.29 0.03
C PHE A 599 -22.96 -12.30 -0.33
N ILE A 600 -23.16 -12.00 -1.62
CA ILE A 600 -24.25 -11.14 -2.07
C ILE A 600 -25.59 -11.77 -1.71
N ASP A 601 -25.76 -13.06 -1.97
CA ASP A 601 -27.03 -13.76 -1.71
C ASP A 601 -27.29 -13.96 -0.22
N THR A 602 -26.28 -14.36 0.56
CA THR A 602 -26.45 -14.71 1.98
C THR A 602 -26.50 -13.49 2.91
N ARG A 603 -25.77 -12.42 2.58
CA ARG A 603 -25.60 -11.26 3.48
C ARG A 603 -26.16 -9.97 2.91
N ILE A 604 -25.73 -9.58 1.70
CA ILE A 604 -26.11 -8.27 1.15
C ILE A 604 -27.60 -8.20 0.82
N ARG A 605 -28.19 -9.26 0.25
CA ARG A 605 -29.61 -9.34 -0.07
C ARG A 605 -30.49 -9.15 1.16
N ARG A 606 -30.05 -9.64 2.32
CA ARG A 606 -30.77 -9.49 3.60
C ARG A 606 -30.68 -8.07 4.16
N ILE A 607 -29.56 -7.36 3.91
CA ILE A 607 -29.31 -6.00 4.47
C ILE A 607 -29.84 -4.90 3.55
N HIS A 608 -29.60 -4.98 2.24
CA HIS A 608 -29.75 -3.85 1.31
C HIS A 608 -30.88 -3.99 0.29
N ARG A 609 -31.82 -4.93 0.46
CA ARG A 609 -32.91 -5.22 -0.47
C ARG A 609 -32.45 -5.91 -1.78
N ARG A 610 -33.43 -6.59 -2.43
CA ARG A 610 -33.20 -7.40 -3.64
C ARG A 610 -32.60 -6.60 -4.80
N ARG A 611 -33.10 -5.38 -5.04
CA ARG A 611 -32.62 -4.52 -6.14
C ARG A 611 -31.13 -4.19 -6.05
N VAL A 612 -30.62 -3.95 -4.83
CA VAL A 612 -29.20 -3.69 -4.62
C VAL A 612 -28.37 -4.95 -4.89
N ALA A 613 -28.82 -6.12 -4.41
CA ALA A 613 -28.15 -7.38 -4.67
C ALA A 613 -28.05 -7.68 -6.16
N ASP A 614 -29.14 -7.50 -6.92
CA ASP A 614 -29.18 -7.74 -8.37
C ASP A 614 -28.20 -6.82 -9.12
N LEU A 615 -28.09 -5.54 -8.74
CA LEU A 615 -27.10 -4.61 -9.30
C LEU A 615 -25.67 -5.00 -8.97
N LEU A 616 -25.42 -5.54 -7.77
CA LEU A 616 -24.08 -6.00 -7.38
C LEU A 616 -23.69 -7.27 -8.12
N HIS A 617 -24.62 -8.22 -8.31
CA HIS A 617 -24.41 -9.40 -9.16
C HIS A 617 -24.01 -9.00 -10.59
N GLU A 618 -24.70 -8.02 -11.18
CA GLU A 618 -24.35 -7.52 -12.51
C GLU A 618 -22.93 -6.95 -12.55
N LEU A 619 -22.52 -6.19 -11.52
CA LEU A 619 -21.17 -5.63 -11.44
C LEU A 619 -20.09 -6.71 -11.24
N VAL A 620 -20.38 -7.72 -10.42
CA VAL A 620 -19.49 -8.86 -10.18
C VAL A 620 -19.36 -9.71 -11.43
N ALA A 621 -20.48 -10.00 -12.13
CA ALA A 621 -20.49 -10.74 -13.39
C ALA A 621 -19.64 -10.05 -14.47
N ARG A 622 -19.79 -8.74 -14.64
CA ARG A 622 -18.95 -7.95 -15.57
C ARG A 622 -17.47 -7.97 -15.19
N ARG A 623 -17.18 -8.04 -13.89
CA ARG A 623 -15.79 -8.11 -13.40
C ARG A 623 -15.21 -9.51 -13.64
N ILE A 624 -15.97 -10.59 -13.41
CA ILE A 624 -15.57 -11.96 -13.74
C ILE A 624 -15.26 -12.06 -15.23
N GLU A 625 -16.14 -11.61 -16.08
CA GLU A 625 -15.95 -11.62 -17.54
C GLU A 625 -14.67 -10.90 -17.95
N ALA A 626 -14.37 -9.72 -17.38
CA ALA A 626 -13.15 -9.00 -17.66
C ALA A 626 -11.88 -9.74 -17.21
N VAL A 627 -11.93 -10.46 -16.09
CA VAL A 627 -10.84 -11.30 -15.59
C VAL A 627 -10.65 -12.53 -16.48
N GLU A 628 -11.74 -13.18 -16.89
CA GLU A 628 -11.69 -14.36 -17.77
C GLU A 628 -11.14 -13.99 -19.15
N GLN A 629 -11.57 -12.88 -19.72
CA GLN A 629 -11.01 -12.36 -20.99
C GLN A 629 -9.49 -12.06 -20.86
N ALA A 630 -9.06 -11.46 -19.74
CA ALA A 630 -7.65 -11.19 -19.50
C ALA A 630 -6.83 -12.48 -19.31
N LEU A 631 -7.40 -13.50 -18.66
CA LEU A 631 -6.78 -14.80 -18.44
C LEU A 631 -6.68 -15.58 -19.77
N GLU A 632 -7.77 -15.60 -20.55
CA GLU A 632 -7.80 -16.23 -21.86
C GLU A 632 -6.79 -15.57 -22.81
N ALA A 633 -6.72 -14.25 -22.82
CA ALA A 633 -5.71 -13.53 -23.61
C ALA A 633 -4.27 -13.96 -23.25
N LEU A 634 -3.97 -14.18 -21.97
CA LEU A 634 -2.67 -14.70 -21.54
C LEU A 634 -2.45 -16.17 -21.94
N LYS A 635 -3.48 -17.02 -21.85
CA LYS A 635 -3.43 -18.41 -22.28
C LYS A 635 -3.14 -18.49 -23.79
N LEU A 636 -3.83 -17.68 -24.56
CA LEU A 636 -3.66 -17.60 -26.00
C LEU A 636 -2.30 -17.04 -26.41
N GLN A 637 -1.79 -16.08 -25.63
CA GLN A 637 -0.47 -15.49 -25.85
C GLN A 637 0.68 -16.41 -25.50
N TYR A 638 0.52 -17.27 -24.48
CA TYR A 638 1.56 -18.15 -23.95
C TYR A 638 1.00 -19.55 -23.63
N PRO A 639 0.52 -20.34 -24.61
CA PRO A 639 -0.25 -21.54 -24.36
C PRO A 639 0.47 -22.56 -23.48
N GLY A 640 1.60 -23.09 -23.89
CA GLY A 640 2.33 -24.09 -23.10
C GLY A 640 2.83 -23.57 -21.75
N TYR A 641 3.13 -22.28 -21.64
CA TYR A 641 3.55 -21.66 -20.38
C TYR A 641 2.38 -21.46 -19.41
N ALA A 642 1.22 -21.08 -19.92
CA ALA A 642 0.02 -20.94 -19.13
C ALA A 642 -0.42 -22.29 -18.54
N GLU A 643 -0.39 -23.36 -19.34
CA GLU A 643 -0.68 -24.72 -18.86
C GLU A 643 0.30 -25.17 -17.78
N GLU A 644 1.59 -24.88 -17.94
CA GLU A 644 2.59 -25.23 -16.95
C GLU A 644 2.41 -24.44 -15.66
N LEU A 645 2.00 -23.17 -15.75
CA LEU A 645 1.64 -22.36 -14.59
C LEU A 645 0.38 -22.89 -13.90
N GLU A 646 -0.64 -23.35 -14.64
CA GLU A 646 -1.84 -23.99 -14.06
C GLU A 646 -1.50 -25.29 -13.34
N ARG A 647 -0.72 -26.17 -13.96
CA ARG A 647 -0.24 -27.42 -13.33
C ARG A 647 0.53 -27.12 -12.05
N LYS A 648 1.39 -26.12 -12.08
CA LYS A 648 2.16 -25.68 -10.92
C LYS A 648 1.29 -25.10 -9.82
N PHE A 649 0.29 -24.32 -10.19
CA PHE A 649 -0.69 -23.82 -9.24
C PHE A 649 -1.43 -24.96 -8.54
N LEU A 650 -1.91 -25.95 -9.31
CA LEU A 650 -2.60 -27.13 -8.77
C LEU A 650 -1.69 -27.98 -7.87
N ARG A 651 -0.43 -28.19 -8.25
CA ARG A 651 0.53 -28.92 -7.41
C ARG A 651 0.79 -28.21 -6.08
N ARG A 652 0.96 -26.88 -6.12
CA ARG A 652 1.13 -26.10 -4.89
C ARG A 652 -0.11 -26.15 -4.01
N MET A 653 -1.28 -26.02 -4.62
CA MET A 653 -2.55 -26.14 -3.91
C MET A 653 -2.65 -27.52 -3.24
N GLY A 654 -2.41 -28.61 -3.97
CA GLY A 654 -2.43 -29.98 -3.43
C GLY A 654 -1.47 -30.17 -2.26
N LEU A 655 -0.20 -29.71 -2.40
CA LEU A 655 0.79 -29.81 -1.31
C LEU A 655 0.41 -29.03 -0.06
N ARG A 656 -0.34 -27.99 -0.20
CA ARG A 656 -0.78 -27.16 0.94
C ARG A 656 -2.03 -27.72 1.60
N LEU A 657 -2.95 -28.28 0.80
CA LEU A 657 -4.07 -29.05 1.35
C LEU A 657 -3.56 -30.28 2.11
N GLU A 658 -2.54 -30.98 1.58
CA GLU A 658 -1.89 -32.08 2.27
C GLU A 658 -1.27 -31.65 3.62
N ARG A 659 -0.68 -30.46 3.65
CA ARG A 659 -0.16 -29.88 4.91
C ARG A 659 -1.27 -29.52 5.88
N GLN A 660 -2.34 -28.88 5.40
CA GLN A 660 -3.48 -28.50 6.24
C GLN A 660 -4.12 -29.76 6.82
N GLU A 661 -4.36 -30.77 6.02
CA GLU A 661 -4.89 -32.05 6.48
C GLU A 661 -3.97 -32.70 7.54
N THR A 662 -2.66 -32.66 7.32
CA THR A 662 -1.69 -33.14 8.31
C THR A 662 -1.74 -32.35 9.62
N ASP A 663 -1.96 -31.02 9.55
CA ASP A 663 -2.09 -30.16 10.71
C ASP A 663 -3.44 -30.44 11.45
N ASP A 664 -4.52 -30.73 10.72
CA ASP A 664 -5.84 -31.05 11.27
C ASP A 664 -5.82 -32.44 11.94
N LEU A 665 -5.23 -33.45 11.32
CA LEU A 665 -5.02 -34.79 11.92
C LEU A 665 -4.24 -34.72 13.24
N ARG A 666 -3.30 -33.78 13.35
CA ARG A 666 -2.61 -33.52 14.62
C ARG A 666 -3.52 -32.87 15.65
N ARG A 667 -4.35 -31.90 15.27
CA ARG A 667 -5.30 -31.23 16.18
C ARG A 667 -6.35 -32.21 16.73
N GLU A 668 -6.76 -33.14 15.88
CA GLU A 668 -7.68 -34.22 16.22
C GLU A 668 -7.02 -35.34 17.06
N GLY A 669 -5.71 -35.26 17.28
CA GLY A 669 -4.99 -36.25 18.06
C GLY A 669 -4.72 -37.57 17.35
N LEU A 670 -5.00 -37.65 16.05
CA LEU A 670 -4.81 -38.89 15.27
C LEU A 670 -3.34 -39.19 14.96
N ILE A 671 -2.49 -38.15 14.97
CA ILE A 671 -1.04 -38.29 14.76
C ILE A 671 -0.26 -37.59 15.87
N GLY A 672 0.81 -38.23 16.33
CA GLY A 672 1.70 -37.65 17.33
C GLY A 672 2.62 -36.55 16.76
N PRO A 673 3.26 -35.76 17.64
CA PRO A 673 4.11 -34.64 17.24
C PRO A 673 5.28 -35.04 16.36
N GLU A 674 5.88 -36.21 16.59
CA GLU A 674 7.05 -36.71 15.84
C GLU A 674 6.66 -37.05 14.39
N LEU A 675 5.54 -37.80 14.24
CA LEU A 675 5.03 -38.16 12.91
C LEU A 675 4.60 -36.92 12.14
N HIS A 676 3.90 -35.98 12.80
CA HIS A 676 3.53 -34.70 12.23
C HIS A 676 4.76 -33.91 11.72
N GLN A 677 5.84 -33.87 12.51
CA GLN A 677 7.06 -33.18 12.13
C GLN A 677 7.72 -33.83 10.90
N ALA A 678 7.79 -35.14 10.85
CA ALA A 678 8.36 -35.89 9.73
C ALA A 678 7.57 -35.67 8.43
N LEU A 679 6.23 -35.78 8.50
CA LEU A 679 5.35 -35.52 7.36
C LEU A 679 5.46 -34.06 6.87
N THR A 680 5.45 -33.10 7.78
CA THR A 680 5.56 -31.67 7.46
C THR A 680 6.90 -31.34 6.79
N GLN A 681 8.01 -31.92 7.26
CA GLN A 681 9.32 -31.74 6.61
C GLN A 681 9.33 -32.30 5.17
N GLY A 682 8.71 -33.44 4.94
CA GLY A 682 8.56 -34.03 3.62
C GLY A 682 7.76 -33.14 2.67
N ILE A 683 6.65 -32.58 3.14
CA ILE A 683 5.79 -31.65 2.40
C ILE A 683 6.54 -30.35 2.09
N GLU A 684 7.25 -29.76 3.08
CA GLU A 684 8.03 -28.52 2.88
C GLU A 684 9.17 -28.70 1.87
N ALA A 685 9.82 -29.87 1.86
CA ALA A 685 10.84 -30.18 0.86
C ALA A 685 10.26 -30.20 -0.57
N ARG A 686 9.05 -30.74 -0.75
CA ARG A 686 8.33 -30.73 -2.03
C ARG A 686 7.88 -29.33 -2.43
N ILE A 687 7.32 -28.54 -1.51
CA ILE A 687 6.93 -27.13 -1.71
C ILE A 687 8.15 -26.30 -2.16
N SER A 688 9.32 -26.52 -1.56
CA SER A 688 10.52 -25.77 -1.91
C SER A 688 11.06 -26.09 -3.31
N ARG A 689 10.87 -27.32 -3.81
CA ARG A 689 11.19 -27.70 -5.22
C ARG A 689 10.28 -26.97 -6.22
N GLU A 690 9.00 -26.80 -5.88
CA GLU A 690 8.02 -26.10 -6.70
C GLU A 690 8.18 -24.57 -6.69
N ARG A 691 9.11 -23.98 -5.93
CA ARG A 691 9.39 -22.53 -5.96
C ARG A 691 10.08 -22.09 -7.26
N LYS A 692 10.79 -22.97 -7.97
CA LYS A 692 11.46 -22.62 -9.23
C LYS A 692 10.41 -22.32 -10.32
N ARG A 693 10.51 -21.18 -10.96
CA ARG A 693 9.58 -20.78 -12.02
C ARG A 693 9.90 -21.49 -13.33
N PRO A 694 8.88 -21.82 -14.14
CA PRO A 694 9.11 -22.30 -15.50
C PRO A 694 9.88 -21.27 -16.31
N LYS A 695 10.73 -21.73 -17.22
CA LYS A 695 11.44 -20.83 -18.13
C LYS A 695 10.48 -20.39 -19.24
N LEU A 696 10.34 -19.09 -19.43
CA LEU A 696 9.60 -18.51 -20.53
C LEU A 696 10.55 -18.20 -21.68
N ASP A 697 10.51 -18.99 -22.74
CA ASP A 697 11.23 -18.70 -23.96
C ASP A 697 10.38 -17.83 -24.90
N LEU A 698 10.61 -16.53 -24.85
CA LEU A 698 9.90 -15.56 -25.67
C LEU A 698 10.32 -15.58 -27.15
N ALA A 699 11.48 -16.17 -27.48
CA ALA A 699 11.94 -16.24 -28.87
C ALA A 699 11.20 -17.34 -29.66
N LEU A 700 11.05 -18.51 -29.06
CA LEU A 700 10.27 -19.61 -29.65
C LEU A 700 8.79 -19.21 -29.82
N ARG A 701 8.28 -18.40 -28.91
CA ARG A 701 6.86 -18.02 -28.86
C ARG A 701 6.47 -16.92 -29.84
N ARG A 702 7.34 -16.02 -30.19
CA ARG A 702 7.08 -15.09 -31.29
C ARG A 702 6.84 -15.82 -32.60
N ALA A 703 7.54 -16.94 -32.84
CA ALA A 703 7.31 -17.82 -33.98
C ALA A 703 5.96 -18.54 -33.90
N GLU A 704 5.59 -19.06 -32.71
CA GLU A 704 4.28 -19.70 -32.49
C GLU A 704 3.12 -18.73 -32.60
N LEU A 705 3.26 -17.51 -32.04
CA LEU A 705 2.28 -16.45 -32.19
C LEU A 705 2.14 -16.02 -33.66
N ALA A 706 3.24 -15.91 -34.36
CA ALA A 706 3.22 -15.61 -35.79
C ALA A 706 2.55 -16.75 -36.60
N ARG A 707 2.75 -18.02 -36.23
CA ARG A 707 2.10 -19.18 -36.88
C ARG A 707 0.56 -19.17 -36.71
N GLN A 708 0.06 -18.61 -35.60
CA GLN A 708 -1.38 -18.46 -35.35
C GLN A 708 -2.05 -17.40 -36.25
N VAL A 709 -1.26 -16.52 -36.84
CA VAL A 709 -1.79 -15.58 -37.85
C VAL A 709 -2.00 -16.37 -39.16
N PRO A 710 -3.21 -16.39 -39.73
CA PRO A 710 -3.53 -17.19 -40.92
C PRO A 710 -2.59 -16.96 -42.09
N LEU A 711 -1.99 -15.76 -42.18
CA LEU A 711 -1.00 -15.38 -43.18
C LEU A 711 0.28 -16.22 -43.11
N PHE A 712 0.70 -16.62 -41.91
CA PHE A 712 1.97 -17.32 -41.68
C PHE A 712 1.80 -18.82 -41.39
N SER A 713 0.57 -19.34 -41.40
CA SER A 713 0.27 -20.73 -41.03
C SER A 713 0.98 -21.79 -41.92
N GLN A 714 1.28 -21.44 -43.17
CA GLN A 714 1.94 -22.32 -44.15
C GLN A 714 3.42 -22.02 -44.35
N VAL A 715 4.00 -21.12 -43.56
CA VAL A 715 5.43 -20.77 -43.66
C VAL A 715 6.24 -21.78 -42.88
N ASP A 716 7.35 -22.25 -43.50
CA ASP A 716 8.30 -23.18 -42.89
C ASP A 716 8.86 -22.65 -41.56
N GLU A 717 9.16 -23.58 -40.64
CA GLU A 717 9.59 -23.24 -39.29
C GLU A 717 10.88 -22.42 -39.22
N ALA A 718 11.83 -22.72 -40.11
CA ALA A 718 13.11 -22.01 -40.19
C ALA A 718 12.91 -20.55 -40.61
N THR A 719 12.02 -20.31 -41.57
CA THR A 719 11.65 -18.96 -42.01
C THR A 719 10.86 -18.25 -40.94
N LEU A 720 9.92 -18.93 -40.29
CA LEU A 720 9.12 -18.36 -39.22
C LEU A 720 10.00 -17.96 -38.02
N LYS A 721 11.00 -18.74 -37.64
CA LYS A 721 12.01 -18.38 -36.63
C LYS A 721 12.84 -17.16 -37.05
N ARG A 722 13.21 -17.02 -38.31
CA ARG A 722 13.89 -15.80 -38.79
C ARG A 722 12.99 -14.57 -38.76
N LEU A 723 11.75 -14.70 -39.21
CA LEU A 723 10.74 -13.64 -39.20
C LEU A 723 10.40 -13.20 -37.76
N SER A 724 10.30 -14.16 -36.84
CA SER A 724 9.98 -13.89 -35.44
C SER A 724 11.00 -13.00 -34.73
N LYS A 725 12.26 -13.02 -35.16
CA LYS A 725 13.30 -12.10 -34.68
C LYS A 725 13.05 -10.64 -35.10
N GLY A 726 12.29 -10.44 -36.16
CA GLY A 726 11.93 -9.09 -36.67
C GLY A 726 10.72 -8.47 -35.97
N PHE A 727 9.86 -9.27 -35.32
CA PHE A 727 8.68 -8.73 -34.64
C PHE A 727 9.05 -8.02 -33.36
N VAL A 728 8.43 -6.86 -33.17
CA VAL A 728 8.43 -6.11 -31.92
C VAL A 728 7.06 -6.33 -31.24
N THR A 729 7.07 -6.77 -30.00
CA THR A 729 5.84 -6.98 -29.26
C THR A 729 5.38 -5.65 -28.64
N ARG A 730 4.14 -5.24 -28.90
CA ARG A 730 3.49 -4.09 -28.28
C ARG A 730 2.26 -4.54 -27.51
N TYR A 731 2.11 -4.04 -26.30
CA TYR A 731 0.93 -4.26 -25.45
C TYR A 731 0.12 -2.97 -25.38
N ALA A 732 -1.19 -3.09 -25.58
CA ALA A 732 -2.12 -2.00 -25.46
C ALA A 732 -3.19 -2.34 -24.41
N ASN A 733 -3.49 -1.36 -23.55
CA ASN A 733 -4.57 -1.48 -22.58
C ASN A 733 -5.93 -1.26 -23.26
N ALA A 734 -7.00 -1.80 -22.67
CA ALA A 734 -8.35 -1.49 -23.12
C ALA A 734 -8.59 0.03 -23.09
N GLY A 735 -9.05 0.58 -24.22
CA GLY A 735 -9.25 2.01 -24.40
C GLY A 735 -8.02 2.78 -24.91
N GLU A 736 -6.86 2.14 -25.06
CA GLU A 736 -5.66 2.78 -25.61
C GLU A 736 -5.76 2.96 -27.13
N VAL A 737 -5.50 4.18 -27.59
CA VAL A 737 -5.42 4.50 -29.04
C VAL A 737 -4.07 4.03 -29.54
N ILE A 738 -4.07 3.06 -30.47
CA ILE A 738 -2.88 2.47 -31.05
C ILE A 738 -2.38 3.33 -32.21
N ARG A 739 -3.30 3.81 -33.07
CA ARG A 739 -3.06 4.71 -34.19
C ARG A 739 -4.22 5.70 -34.32
N ARG A 740 -3.88 6.93 -34.62
CA ARG A 740 -4.87 7.99 -34.91
C ARG A 740 -5.12 8.10 -36.39
N ARG A 741 -6.24 8.70 -36.72
CA ARG A 741 -6.51 9.10 -38.10
C ARG A 741 -5.41 10.07 -38.57
N ASN A 742 -4.96 9.91 -39.81
CA ASN A 742 -3.87 10.66 -40.45
C ASN A 742 -2.45 10.34 -39.95
N ASP A 743 -2.25 9.35 -39.08
CA ASP A 743 -0.90 8.86 -38.73
C ASP A 743 -0.24 8.27 -40.01
N ALA A 744 1.07 8.45 -40.16
CA ALA A 744 1.84 7.87 -41.24
C ALA A 744 1.98 6.34 -41.06
N PRO A 745 1.90 5.56 -42.14
CA PRO A 745 2.01 4.12 -42.11
C PRO A 745 3.47 3.67 -42.11
N HIS A 746 4.03 3.28 -41.00
CA HIS A 746 5.40 2.78 -40.87
C HIS A 746 5.49 1.30 -40.47
N SER A 747 4.38 0.66 -40.17
CA SER A 747 4.36 -0.68 -39.63
C SER A 747 3.05 -1.40 -39.89
N VAL A 748 3.13 -2.72 -39.96
CA VAL A 748 1.94 -3.61 -39.93
C VAL A 748 1.81 -4.23 -38.58
N TYR A 749 0.59 -4.37 -38.12
CA TYR A 749 0.21 -4.88 -36.81
C TYR A 749 -0.56 -6.18 -36.95
N PHE A 750 -0.09 -7.22 -36.30
CA PHE A 750 -0.78 -8.51 -36.19
C PHE A 750 -1.31 -8.66 -34.78
N ILE A 751 -2.58 -9.00 -34.64
CA ILE A 751 -3.24 -9.19 -33.34
C ILE A 751 -2.94 -10.60 -32.86
N ALA A 752 -2.02 -10.72 -31.92
CA ALA A 752 -1.66 -12.01 -31.32
C ALA A 752 -2.68 -12.43 -30.26
N SER A 753 -3.23 -11.45 -29.51
CA SER A 753 -4.34 -11.67 -28.55
C SER A 753 -5.09 -10.37 -28.31
N GLY A 754 -6.33 -10.47 -27.84
CA GLY A 754 -7.18 -9.32 -27.61
C GLY A 754 -7.97 -8.90 -28.85
N ALA A 755 -8.48 -7.67 -28.86
CA ALA A 755 -9.25 -7.11 -29.97
C ALA A 755 -9.04 -5.60 -30.09
N VAL A 756 -9.11 -5.11 -31.31
CA VAL A 756 -9.06 -3.69 -31.61
C VAL A 756 -10.30 -3.28 -32.42
N GLU A 757 -10.68 -2.03 -32.26
CA GLU A 757 -11.73 -1.39 -33.01
C GLU A 757 -11.11 -0.36 -33.96
N VAL A 758 -11.45 -0.47 -35.23
CA VAL A 758 -10.99 0.45 -36.28
C VAL A 758 -12.17 1.29 -36.70
N THR A 759 -12.20 2.55 -36.30
CA THR A 759 -13.27 3.50 -36.59
C THR A 759 -12.86 4.40 -37.74
N THR A 760 -13.49 4.23 -38.88
CA THR A 760 -13.36 5.08 -40.08
C THR A 760 -14.56 6.04 -40.19
N ALA A 761 -14.52 6.98 -41.09
CA ALA A 761 -15.65 7.89 -41.34
C ALA A 761 -16.94 7.15 -41.81
N LYS A 762 -16.80 5.96 -42.37
CA LYS A 762 -17.94 5.21 -42.98
C LYS A 762 -18.42 4.05 -42.14
N GLN A 763 -17.52 3.40 -41.36
CA GLN A 763 -17.86 2.18 -40.61
C GLN A 763 -16.87 1.95 -39.45
N THR A 764 -17.34 1.20 -38.47
CA THR A 764 -16.53 0.71 -37.34
C THR A 764 -16.39 -0.81 -37.48
N ASN A 765 -15.16 -1.28 -37.61
CA ASN A 765 -14.84 -2.70 -37.73
C ASN A 765 -14.10 -3.18 -36.47
N ARG A 766 -14.45 -4.35 -35.96
CA ARG A 766 -13.72 -5.01 -34.88
C ARG A 766 -12.84 -6.10 -35.43
N LEU A 767 -11.58 -6.04 -35.07
CA LEU A 767 -10.55 -7.00 -35.43
C LEU A 767 -10.11 -7.77 -34.19
N GLY A 768 -10.03 -9.09 -34.32
CA GLY A 768 -9.66 -9.99 -33.24
C GLY A 768 -8.33 -10.71 -33.46
N ARG A 769 -8.10 -11.76 -32.69
CA ARG A 769 -6.89 -12.59 -32.79
C ARG A 769 -6.74 -13.16 -34.19
N GLY A 770 -5.53 -13.11 -34.72
CA GLY A 770 -5.19 -13.58 -36.07
C GLY A 770 -5.41 -12.54 -37.17
N ASP A 771 -6.13 -11.48 -36.89
CA ASP A 771 -6.32 -10.37 -37.81
C ASP A 771 -5.09 -9.46 -37.83
N MET A 772 -5.00 -8.66 -38.90
CA MET A 772 -3.96 -7.67 -39.09
C MET A 772 -4.56 -6.34 -39.52
N PHE A 773 -3.86 -5.24 -39.18
CA PHE A 773 -4.22 -3.90 -39.63
C PHE A 773 -2.95 -3.09 -39.99
N GLY A 774 -3.16 -1.99 -40.70
CA GLY A 774 -2.07 -1.14 -41.17
C GLY A 774 -1.50 -1.54 -42.52
N GLN A 775 -1.74 -2.77 -42.98
CA GLN A 775 -1.24 -3.24 -44.29
C GLN A 775 -1.75 -2.45 -45.48
N ILE A 776 -3.03 -2.05 -45.49
CA ILE A 776 -3.61 -1.30 -46.61
C ILE A 776 -2.99 0.10 -46.71
N SER A 777 -2.90 0.79 -45.57
CA SER A 777 -2.29 2.13 -45.48
C SER A 777 -0.82 2.07 -45.86
N LEU A 778 -0.09 1.04 -45.43
CA LEU A 778 1.31 0.84 -45.79
C LEU A 778 1.50 0.56 -47.30
N LEU A 779 0.72 -0.37 -47.83
CA LEU A 779 0.79 -0.78 -49.21
C LEU A 779 0.33 0.32 -50.18
N ALA A 780 -0.66 1.11 -49.77
CA ALA A 780 -1.15 2.23 -50.56
C ALA A 780 -0.32 3.52 -50.39
N GLY A 781 0.64 3.54 -49.46
CA GLY A 781 1.42 4.75 -49.16
C GLY A 781 0.55 5.89 -48.60
N ARG A 782 -0.62 5.58 -48.00
CA ARG A 782 -1.60 6.56 -47.50
C ARG A 782 -1.68 6.53 -46.00
N ALA A 783 -1.88 7.66 -45.38
CA ALA A 783 -2.11 7.78 -43.96
C ALA A 783 -3.31 6.95 -43.49
N TYR A 784 -3.37 6.61 -42.19
CA TYR A 784 -4.47 5.88 -41.61
C TYR A 784 -5.80 6.62 -41.78
N GLN A 785 -6.79 5.98 -42.41
CA GLN A 785 -8.10 6.58 -42.65
C GLN A 785 -9.01 6.56 -41.42
N GLY A 786 -8.66 5.80 -40.39
CA GLY A 786 -9.42 5.68 -39.16
C GLY A 786 -8.57 5.61 -37.91
N GLU A 787 -9.22 5.78 -36.77
CA GLU A 787 -8.61 5.56 -35.46
C GLU A 787 -8.63 4.06 -35.13
N VAL A 788 -7.53 3.55 -34.63
CA VAL A 788 -7.40 2.17 -34.14
C VAL A 788 -7.26 2.19 -32.63
N LYS A 789 -8.23 1.62 -31.92
CA LYS A 789 -8.32 1.61 -30.47
C LYS A 789 -8.44 0.17 -29.93
N ALA A 790 -7.69 -0.17 -28.89
CA ALA A 790 -7.82 -1.44 -28.23
C ALA A 790 -9.12 -1.48 -27.39
N ILE A 791 -10.01 -2.44 -27.65
CA ILE A 791 -11.24 -2.64 -26.88
C ILE A 791 -11.06 -3.61 -25.70
N ALA A 792 -10.02 -4.44 -25.77
CA ALA A 792 -9.57 -5.34 -24.70
C ALA A 792 -8.04 -5.20 -24.50
N PRO A 793 -7.47 -5.73 -23.42
CA PRO A 793 -6.01 -5.83 -23.32
C PRO A 793 -5.45 -6.63 -24.50
N THR A 794 -4.69 -5.95 -25.36
CA THR A 794 -4.29 -6.46 -26.69
C THR A 794 -2.80 -6.59 -26.81
N THR A 795 -2.33 -7.72 -27.36
CA THR A 795 -0.95 -7.96 -27.73
C THR A 795 -0.81 -7.90 -29.23
N LEU A 796 0.05 -7.03 -29.68
CA LEU A 796 0.35 -6.80 -31.08
C LEU A 796 1.78 -7.25 -31.39
N LEU A 797 1.94 -7.97 -32.51
CA LEU A 797 3.22 -8.17 -33.15
C LEU A 797 3.37 -7.09 -34.24
N VAL A 798 4.35 -6.24 -34.08
CA VAL A 798 4.59 -5.11 -34.99
C VAL A 798 5.75 -5.44 -35.89
N LEU A 799 5.55 -5.25 -37.17
CA LEU A 799 6.58 -5.43 -38.20
C LEU A 799 6.77 -4.12 -38.97
N ASP A 800 8.00 -3.67 -39.07
CA ASP A 800 8.31 -2.47 -39.84
C ASP A 800 8.12 -2.68 -41.36
N GLU A 801 7.96 -1.59 -42.10
CA GLU A 801 7.72 -1.57 -43.52
C GLU A 801 8.78 -2.34 -44.32
N ALA A 802 10.07 -2.08 -44.05
CA ALA A 802 11.16 -2.69 -44.78
C ALA A 802 11.15 -4.22 -44.65
N ARG A 803 10.95 -4.75 -43.44
CA ARG A 803 10.87 -6.18 -43.18
C ARG A 803 9.62 -6.80 -43.77
N PHE A 804 8.48 -6.09 -43.68
CA PHE A 804 7.22 -6.60 -44.25
C PHE A 804 7.33 -6.71 -45.78
N MET A 805 7.86 -5.70 -46.47
CA MET A 805 8.09 -5.72 -47.92
C MET A 805 9.07 -6.83 -48.33
N ASN A 806 10.14 -7.05 -47.56
CA ASN A 806 11.06 -8.14 -47.81
C ASN A 806 10.40 -9.55 -47.70
N ILE A 807 9.44 -9.72 -46.81
CA ILE A 807 8.66 -10.97 -46.70
C ILE A 807 7.79 -11.17 -47.93
N LEU A 808 7.10 -10.12 -48.39
CA LEU A 808 6.24 -10.19 -49.56
C LEU A 808 7.04 -10.48 -50.87
N ARG A 809 8.28 -10.00 -50.95
CA ARG A 809 9.19 -10.31 -52.06
C ARG A 809 9.68 -11.78 -52.00
N ALA A 810 10.03 -12.25 -50.81
CA ALA A 810 10.64 -13.57 -50.65
C ALA A 810 9.65 -14.75 -50.70
N LYS A 811 8.36 -14.55 -50.37
CA LYS A 811 7.38 -15.64 -50.23
C LYS A 811 6.10 -15.38 -51.05
N LYS A 812 6.00 -16.03 -52.21
CA LYS A 812 4.88 -15.89 -53.15
C LYS A 812 3.52 -16.16 -52.50
N GLN A 813 3.42 -17.20 -51.66
CA GLN A 813 2.17 -17.57 -50.94
C GLN A 813 1.69 -16.51 -49.97
N VAL A 814 2.59 -15.84 -49.25
CA VAL A 814 2.27 -14.75 -48.32
C VAL A 814 1.83 -13.53 -49.12
N ARG A 815 2.51 -13.24 -50.23
CA ARG A 815 2.18 -12.13 -51.15
C ARG A 815 0.77 -12.27 -51.69
N GLU A 816 0.41 -13.45 -52.25
CA GLU A 816 -0.92 -13.72 -52.79
C GLU A 816 -2.02 -13.56 -51.76
N LYS A 817 -1.82 -14.09 -50.55
CA LYS A 817 -2.79 -13.92 -49.46
C LYS A 817 -2.94 -12.44 -49.05
N VAL A 818 -1.86 -11.67 -48.95
CA VAL A 818 -1.95 -10.25 -48.59
C VAL A 818 -2.64 -9.44 -49.69
N LEU A 819 -2.34 -9.73 -50.96
CA LEU A 819 -3.00 -9.11 -52.10
C LEU A 819 -4.49 -9.39 -52.14
N LYS A 820 -4.88 -10.67 -51.92
CA LYS A 820 -6.29 -11.06 -51.80
C LYS A 820 -7.00 -10.34 -50.66
N MET A 821 -6.40 -10.29 -49.50
CA MET A 821 -6.97 -9.55 -48.36
C MET A 821 -7.05 -8.04 -48.59
N ALA A 822 -6.10 -7.46 -49.32
CA ALA A 822 -6.12 -6.06 -49.67
C ALA A 822 -7.24 -5.75 -50.70
N GLN A 823 -7.47 -6.65 -51.65
CA GLN A 823 -8.54 -6.56 -52.64
C GLN A 823 -9.92 -6.68 -51.99
N GLU A 824 -10.12 -7.66 -51.08
CA GLU A 824 -11.36 -7.86 -50.31
C GLU A 824 -11.69 -6.64 -49.44
N ARG A 825 -10.71 -5.86 -49.03
CA ARG A 825 -10.88 -4.66 -48.19
C ARG A 825 -10.82 -3.34 -49.02
N GLY A 826 -10.96 -3.40 -50.34
CA GLY A 826 -11.23 -2.27 -51.20
C GLY A 826 -10.01 -1.55 -51.76
N LEU A 827 -8.87 -2.22 -51.96
CA LEU A 827 -7.76 -1.67 -52.74
C LEU A 827 -8.10 -1.77 -54.24
N ASN A 828 -8.08 -0.61 -54.94
CA ASN A 828 -8.38 -0.54 -56.38
C ASN A 828 -7.33 -1.30 -57.23
N GLU A 829 -7.71 -1.80 -58.40
CA GLU A 829 -6.82 -2.47 -59.35
C GLU A 829 -5.55 -1.69 -59.69
N ALA A 830 -5.66 -0.37 -59.84
CA ALA A 830 -4.52 0.50 -60.07
C ALA A 830 -3.50 0.54 -58.90
N GLY A 831 -4.02 0.44 -57.67
CA GLY A 831 -3.21 0.31 -56.46
C GLY A 831 -2.55 -1.06 -56.35
N LEU A 832 -3.27 -2.10 -56.76
CA LEU A 832 -2.75 -3.46 -56.83
C LEU A 832 -1.61 -3.61 -57.82
N LYS A 833 -1.76 -3.01 -59.01
CA LYS A 833 -0.74 -3.01 -60.07
C LYS A 833 0.53 -2.27 -59.64
N LYS A 834 0.41 -1.07 -59.07
CA LYS A 834 1.55 -0.33 -58.50
C LYS A 834 2.29 -1.11 -57.40
N LEU A 835 1.57 -1.87 -56.62
CA LEU A 835 2.16 -2.70 -55.58
C LEU A 835 2.90 -3.90 -56.15
N ILE A 836 2.36 -4.55 -57.19
CA ILE A 836 3.03 -5.67 -57.88
C ILE A 836 4.32 -5.17 -58.53
N ASP A 837 4.27 -4.03 -59.22
CA ASP A 837 5.45 -3.39 -59.82
C ASP A 837 6.51 -3.00 -58.79
N ALA A 838 6.12 -2.47 -57.62
CA ALA A 838 7.04 -2.15 -56.52
C ALA A 838 7.65 -3.38 -55.84
N LEU A 839 6.96 -4.54 -55.89
CA LEU A 839 7.48 -5.80 -55.38
C LEU A 839 8.41 -6.50 -56.33
N GLU A 840 8.31 -6.23 -57.67
CA GLU A 840 9.14 -6.80 -58.69
C GLU A 840 10.40 -5.99 -58.99
N THR A 841 10.40 -4.68 -58.76
CA THR A 841 11.58 -3.85 -58.84
C THR A 841 12.58 -4.16 -57.74
N LYS A 842 13.77 -4.65 -58.13
CA LYS A 842 14.90 -4.88 -57.20
C LYS A 842 15.29 -3.55 -56.52
N PRO A 843 15.55 -3.49 -55.24
CA PRO A 843 16.07 -2.29 -54.64
C PRO A 843 17.47 -2.02 -55.14
N GLU A 844 17.71 -0.90 -55.83
CA GLU A 844 19.06 -0.38 -56.02
C GLU A 844 19.71 -0.21 -54.64
N SER A 845 20.90 -0.81 -54.51
CA SER A 845 21.71 -0.69 -53.32
C SER A 845 22.10 0.76 -53.09
N LYS A 846 21.34 1.51 -52.35
CA LYS A 846 21.80 2.77 -51.77
C LYS A 846 22.79 2.40 -50.65
N SER A 847 24.06 2.63 -51.00
CA SER A 847 25.23 2.70 -50.18
C SER A 847 24.94 3.25 -48.77
N SER A 848 25.54 2.60 -47.80
CA SER A 848 25.62 2.96 -46.40
C SER A 848 25.81 4.46 -46.17
N ALA A 849 24.76 5.11 -45.70
CA ALA A 849 24.88 6.26 -44.84
C ALA A 849 24.18 5.91 -43.52
N ALA A 850 24.96 5.87 -42.47
CA ALA A 850 24.47 5.65 -41.10
C ALA A 850 23.38 6.69 -40.77
N PRO A 851 22.27 6.32 -40.17
CA PRO A 851 21.33 7.29 -39.69
C PRO A 851 21.96 8.01 -38.48
N GLN A 852 22.30 9.26 -38.65
CA GLN A 852 22.50 10.20 -37.58
C GLN A 852 21.19 10.25 -36.76
N GLU A 853 21.34 10.02 -35.50
CA GLU A 853 20.35 10.20 -34.48
C GLU A 853 19.85 11.66 -34.47
N ALA A 854 18.75 11.93 -35.13
CA ALA A 854 18.02 13.17 -34.93
C ALA A 854 17.15 13.01 -33.68
N ALA A 855 17.70 13.32 -32.52
CA ALA A 855 16.96 13.65 -31.32
C ALA A 855 16.21 14.97 -31.57
N ALA A 856 15.01 14.88 -32.09
CA ALA A 856 14.10 16.03 -32.13
C ALA A 856 13.49 16.21 -30.75
N LYS A 857 14.11 17.05 -29.93
CA LYS A 857 13.42 17.80 -28.88
C LYS A 857 12.42 18.72 -29.55
N PRO A 858 11.17 18.81 -29.08
CA PRO A 858 10.29 19.89 -29.54
C PRO A 858 10.83 21.21 -28.98
N ALA A 859 11.32 22.07 -29.90
CA ALA A 859 11.66 23.44 -29.61
C ALA A 859 10.38 24.22 -29.29
N LEU A 860 10.38 24.89 -28.15
CA LEU A 860 9.46 25.98 -27.83
C LEU A 860 9.76 27.18 -28.75
N PRO A 861 8.77 27.84 -29.36
CA PRO A 861 9.00 29.11 -30.06
C PRO A 861 9.25 30.23 -29.05
N PRO A 862 10.12 31.22 -29.38
CA PRO A 862 10.44 32.33 -28.51
C PRO A 862 9.39 33.41 -28.58
N GLY A 863 8.99 33.91 -27.42
CA GLY A 863 8.60 35.28 -27.14
C GLY A 863 7.34 35.83 -27.78
N ALA A 864 6.28 35.96 -26.95
CA ALA A 864 5.37 37.07 -27.05
C ALA A 864 4.81 37.36 -25.64
N THR A 865 5.33 38.40 -25.03
CA THR A 865 4.70 39.20 -23.98
C THR A 865 3.45 39.84 -24.57
N ALA A 866 2.26 39.58 -24.00
CA ALA A 866 1.18 40.53 -23.97
C ALA A 866 0.09 40.10 -23.02
N ALA A 867 -0.30 41.02 -22.19
CA ALA A 867 -1.44 41.01 -21.28
C ALA A 867 -2.75 40.74 -22.03
N ALA A 868 -3.64 39.96 -21.42
CA ALA A 868 -5.06 40.08 -21.69
C ALA A 868 -5.90 39.43 -20.56
N THR A 869 -6.54 40.27 -19.81
CA THR A 869 -7.96 40.34 -19.44
C THR A 869 -8.73 39.03 -19.39
N ALA A 870 -9.23 38.80 -18.21
CA ALA A 870 -10.25 37.84 -17.88
C ALA A 870 -11.59 38.14 -18.57
N ALA A 871 -12.19 37.09 -19.15
CA ALA A 871 -13.62 37.03 -19.39
C ALA A 871 -14.13 35.61 -19.10
N PRO A 872 -15.30 35.46 -18.47
CA PRO A 872 -15.79 34.13 -18.03
C PRO A 872 -16.47 33.42 -19.20
N LEU A 873 -16.09 32.18 -19.45
CA LEU A 873 -16.77 31.29 -20.36
C LEU A 873 -17.94 30.62 -19.67
N ALA A 874 -19.12 30.91 -20.22
CA ALA A 874 -20.41 30.34 -19.86
C ALA A 874 -20.41 28.80 -19.97
N ALA A 875 -21.14 28.20 -19.05
CA ALA A 875 -21.49 26.80 -19.07
C ALA A 875 -22.38 26.52 -20.29
N THR A 876 -21.89 25.68 -21.19
CA THR A 876 -22.75 25.03 -22.19
C THR A 876 -23.19 23.69 -21.64
N ASP A 877 -24.47 23.60 -21.36
CA ASP A 877 -25.24 22.37 -21.11
C ASP A 877 -25.06 21.41 -22.30
N VAL A 878 -24.41 20.28 -22.05
CA VAL A 878 -24.44 19.12 -22.92
C VAL A 878 -25.60 18.25 -22.44
N THR A 879 -26.73 18.39 -23.05
CA THR A 879 -27.89 17.50 -22.98
C THR A 879 -27.47 16.11 -23.42
N VAL A 880 -27.61 15.17 -22.50
CA VAL A 880 -27.51 13.72 -22.71
C VAL A 880 -28.76 13.28 -23.47
N PRO A 881 -28.66 12.55 -24.59
CA PRO A 881 -29.82 11.95 -25.24
C PRO A 881 -30.44 10.87 -24.34
N THR A 882 -31.71 11.03 -24.05
CA THR A 882 -32.59 10.04 -23.42
C THR A 882 -32.75 8.85 -24.34
N GLU A 883 -32.50 7.65 -23.82
CA GLU A 883 -32.85 6.39 -24.45
C GLU A 883 -34.39 6.30 -24.65
N PRO A 884 -34.89 5.68 -25.76
CA PRO A 884 -36.31 5.53 -25.98
C PRO A 884 -36.93 4.52 -25.00
N GLU A 885 -38.05 4.89 -24.45
CA GLU A 885 -38.95 4.04 -23.68
C GLU A 885 -39.35 2.80 -24.49
N VAL A 886 -38.93 1.63 -23.96
CA VAL A 886 -39.42 0.35 -24.47
C VAL A 886 -40.79 0.07 -23.85
N ASN A 887 -41.79 0.09 -24.70
CA ASN A 887 -43.19 -0.12 -24.47
C ASN A 887 -43.45 -1.47 -23.78
N ALA A 888 -44.09 -1.45 -22.63
CA ALA A 888 -44.42 -2.61 -21.78
C ALA A 888 -45.68 -3.37 -22.21
N ALA A 889 -45.81 -3.67 -23.51
CA ALA A 889 -47.03 -4.33 -24.03
C ALA A 889 -46.82 -5.56 -24.93
N ALA A 890 -45.75 -6.33 -24.75
CA ALA A 890 -45.53 -7.54 -25.56
C ALA A 890 -44.79 -8.68 -24.81
N ILE A 891 -45.13 -8.95 -23.55
CA ILE A 891 -44.78 -10.22 -22.89
C ILE A 891 -46.00 -10.74 -22.13
N GLY A 892 -46.95 -11.17 -22.86
CA GLY A 892 -48.06 -12.00 -22.41
C GLY A 892 -48.36 -13.06 -23.48
N ARG A 893 -47.62 -14.17 -23.45
CA ARG A 893 -47.99 -15.51 -23.98
C ARG A 893 -46.73 -16.28 -24.39
N LEU A 894 -46.22 -17.02 -23.44
CA LEU A 894 -45.58 -18.33 -23.66
C LEU A 894 -45.40 -19.00 -22.29
N ARG A 895 -46.53 -19.49 -21.77
CA ARG A 895 -46.56 -20.56 -20.78
C ARG A 895 -46.83 -21.85 -21.59
N LEU A 896 -46.12 -22.86 -21.12
CA LEU A 896 -46.42 -24.29 -21.26
C LEU A 896 -45.33 -25.07 -22.00
N GLN A 897 -44.86 -26.00 -21.18
CA GLN A 897 -44.21 -27.28 -21.50
C GLN A 897 -42.70 -27.30 -21.34
N GLN A 898 -42.23 -27.73 -20.16
CA GLN A 898 -41.78 -29.12 -19.97
C GLN A 898 -41.36 -29.34 -18.53
N THR A 899 -42.16 -30.09 -17.82
CA THR A 899 -41.89 -30.78 -16.57
C THR A 899 -41.08 -32.04 -16.89
N HIS A 900 -39.88 -32.12 -16.29
CA HIS A 900 -39.23 -33.41 -16.01
C HIS A 900 -38.70 -33.41 -14.58
N PRO A 901 -39.01 -34.46 -13.79
CA PRO A 901 -38.63 -34.54 -12.38
C PRO A 901 -37.20 -35.07 -12.19
N LEU A 902 -36.50 -34.49 -11.24
CA LEU A 902 -35.21 -34.99 -10.72
C LEU A 902 -35.42 -36.26 -9.89
N PRO A 903 -34.52 -37.24 -9.92
CA PRO A 903 -34.63 -38.48 -9.17
C PRO A 903 -34.30 -38.31 -7.71
N THR A 904 -35.15 -38.94 -6.93
CA THR A 904 -35.10 -39.08 -5.46
C THR A 904 -33.81 -39.74 -4.96
N LYS A 905 -33.23 -39.18 -3.94
CA LYS A 905 -32.14 -39.79 -3.14
C LYS A 905 -32.66 -41.02 -2.41
N GLN A 906 -32.13 -42.21 -2.73
CA GLN A 906 -32.30 -43.42 -1.95
C GLN A 906 -31.57 -43.27 -0.59
N ARG A 907 -32.34 -43.40 0.49
CA ARG A 907 -31.83 -43.60 1.84
C ARG A 907 -31.37 -45.06 1.96
N LEU A 908 -30.12 -45.30 2.20
CA LEU A 908 -29.62 -46.56 2.70
C LEU A 908 -29.88 -46.62 4.22
N ARG A 909 -30.83 -47.46 4.59
CA ARG A 909 -31.03 -47.95 5.96
C ARG A 909 -30.02 -49.04 6.24
N SER A 910 -29.06 -48.81 7.16
CA SER A 910 -28.30 -49.87 7.77
C SER A 910 -29.02 -50.38 9.00
N LYS A 911 -29.28 -51.68 8.98
CA LYS A 911 -29.87 -52.46 10.09
C LYS A 911 -28.83 -52.64 11.17
N HIS A 912 -29.11 -52.21 12.36
CA HIS A 912 -28.46 -52.63 13.60
C HIS A 912 -29.06 -53.97 14.08
N THR A 913 -28.18 -54.93 14.30
CA THR A 913 -28.43 -56.08 15.20
C THR A 913 -27.47 -55.99 16.41
N PRO A 914 -27.92 -56.28 17.60
CA PRO A 914 -27.09 -56.12 18.81
C PRO A 914 -26.38 -57.44 19.22
N HIS A 915 -25.10 -57.37 19.58
CA HIS A 915 -24.44 -58.44 20.33
C HIS A 915 -23.72 -57.96 21.59
N ARG A 916 -24.31 -58.37 22.68
CA ARG A 916 -23.78 -58.80 23.99
C ARG A 916 -22.32 -58.54 24.37
N ARG A 917 -22.26 -57.84 25.53
CA ARG A 917 -21.33 -57.99 26.66
C ARG A 917 -20.29 -59.14 26.62
N ARG A 918 -19.03 -58.79 26.94
CA ARG A 918 -18.27 -59.37 28.07
C ARG A 918 -17.03 -58.51 28.36
N ARG A 919 -16.94 -58.27 29.68
CA ARG A 919 -15.80 -57.86 30.52
C ARG A 919 -14.42 -58.26 30.02
N LEU A 920 -13.47 -57.34 30.01
CA LEU A 920 -12.36 -57.22 30.99
C LEU A 920 -11.91 -55.78 30.91
#